data_61f95fa4ff5a60ca1d77a0966e238134
#
_entry.id   61f95fa4ff5a60ca1d77a0966e238134
#
_cell.length_a   1.000
_cell.length_b   1.000
_cell.length_c   1.000
_cell.angle_alpha   90.00
_cell.angle_beta   90.00
_cell.angle_gamma   90.00
#
_symmetry.space_group_name_H-M   'P 1'
#
loop_
_entity.id
_entity.type
_entity.pdbx_description
1 polymer ?
#
loop_
_entity_poly.entity_id
_entity_poly.type
_entity_poly.pdbx_seq_one_letter_code
_entity_poly.pdbx_strand_id
1 'polypeptide(L)'
;MAKITPMMQQYFEIKEQYKHCLLFFRLGDFYEMFFEDAVIASKELEITLTGKDWGQEERAPMCGVPFHSADGYIARLVERGYKVAICEQVEDPKTAKGLVKRDVVRVITPGTVVDNTVLDETKNNYILSVFGSANGYGIAACDVTTGEFQTTEFRSVQAAAKILDETARFSPAELVCNSEFLSTPLAKEIEERFHLYLNDIDSRMYEYNTAKDTLLAHFKVKTLESFGLQKKLLAVSASGALMWYLNETQKNDLSHISALKYYTTGDFMLLDVSSRRNLELTETMREKNKKGSLLSVLDKTRTAMGARLLRKWVEQPLLSKEEINQRLDGVEELFQDLFLREEIKEILHSMYDFERIMSRVVYQNANARDLAALKNSVENLPLLKKILSRCKSPYLSTLHDRLDTLENIHALIAQSIVEDPPFSVREGGMIREGFNEELDTYTKAKENGTAWIHQLEEEEREKTGIKNLKVRYNKVFGYYIEVTKSNLELVPEGYIRKQTLANAERFITPELKELEELILGAEDKITTLEYDMFCEIRNAVAAEVERIQYCAYIVSVIDCLQSLAEVAQNRSYVKPLVDDGDVIEIKGGRHPVVEKMMDGQFIPNDTYLDREDTRLAIITGPNMAGKSTYMRQTALIVLMAQIGSFVPAEQAHIGIVDRIFTRVGASDDLSAGQSTFMVEMTEVANILHNATNKSLLILDEIGRGTSTFDGLSIAWAVLEYIADTKQIGAKTLFATHYHELSELEGKLSGVKNYCIAVQEQGEDIIFLRKIQRGGADHSYGVQVARLAGLPNKVIRRSGQILKQLNAADITKKAKQIAVESKEQQEETAQQMDMFHIAETQLADEISKLDVMAMTPIEALQTLFELQKKAKGL
;
A
#
# COMPACT_ATOMS: atom_id res chain seq x y z
N MET A 1 40.80 36.30 7.54
CA MET A 1 39.71 35.33 7.21
C MET A 1 38.42 35.88 7.83
N ALA A 2 37.43 36.17 7.03
CA ALA A 2 36.12 36.58 7.51
C ALA A 2 35.54 35.42 8.36
N LYS A 3 34.98 35.74 9.52
CA LYS A 3 34.56 34.75 10.52
C LYS A 3 33.13 34.36 10.18
N ILE A 4 32.91 33.08 9.85
CA ILE A 4 31.56 32.50 9.63
C ILE A 4 30.68 32.85 10.83
N THR A 5 29.44 33.25 10.59
CA THR A 5 28.49 33.57 11.67
C THR A 5 28.17 32.32 12.48
N PRO A 6 27.97 32.42 13.81
CA PRO A 6 27.69 31.28 14.67
C PRO A 6 26.46 30.44 14.18
N MET A 7 25.46 31.11 13.62
CA MET A 7 24.28 30.48 13.05
C MET A 7 24.63 29.61 11.84
N MET A 8 25.48 30.09 10.93
CA MET A 8 25.92 29.33 9.77
C MET A 8 26.87 28.20 10.15
N GLN A 9 27.64 28.35 11.22
CA GLN A 9 28.45 27.25 11.75
C GLN A 9 27.54 26.10 12.22
N GLN A 10 26.49 26.39 12.99
CA GLN A 10 25.48 25.40 13.39
C GLN A 10 24.79 24.77 12.18
N TYR A 11 24.46 25.54 11.13
CA TYR A 11 23.89 25.01 9.89
C TYR A 11 24.84 23.99 9.24
N PHE A 12 26.12 24.28 9.09
CA PHE A 12 27.07 23.36 8.47
C PHE A 12 27.30 22.10 9.29
N GLU A 13 27.35 22.20 10.63
CA GLU A 13 27.47 21.04 11.51
C GLU A 13 26.30 20.09 11.37
N ILE A 14 25.07 20.60 11.22
CA ILE A 14 23.88 19.80 10.99
C ILE A 14 23.85 19.29 9.55
N LYS A 15 24.13 20.11 8.55
CA LYS A 15 24.12 19.71 7.14
C LYS A 15 25.13 18.60 6.83
N GLU A 16 26.27 18.60 7.50
CA GLU A 16 27.28 17.54 7.37
C GLU A 16 26.74 16.16 7.74
N GLN A 17 25.81 16.08 8.70
CA GLN A 17 25.15 14.83 9.10
C GLN A 17 24.03 14.42 8.14
N TYR A 18 23.40 15.39 7.44
CA TYR A 18 22.26 15.18 6.54
C TYR A 18 22.56 15.63 5.11
N LYS A 19 23.74 15.27 4.58
CA LYS A 19 24.22 15.68 3.24
C LYS A 19 23.25 15.36 2.10
N HIS A 20 22.55 14.24 2.21
CA HIS A 20 21.63 13.74 1.16
C HIS A 20 20.19 14.24 1.33
N CYS A 21 19.94 15.14 2.28
CA CYS A 21 18.61 15.70 2.52
C CYS A 21 18.61 17.20 2.22
N LEU A 22 17.51 17.73 1.74
CA LEU A 22 17.26 19.16 1.72
C LEU A 22 16.98 19.60 3.17
N LEU A 23 17.81 20.49 3.71
CA LEU A 23 17.73 20.92 5.12
C LEU A 23 16.81 22.13 5.26
N PHE A 24 15.63 21.93 5.86
CA PHE A 24 14.70 22.96 6.25
C PHE A 24 15.09 23.48 7.63
N PHE A 25 15.85 24.56 7.64
CA PHE A 25 16.45 25.10 8.86
C PHE A 25 15.59 26.21 9.48
N ARG A 26 15.06 26.00 10.68
CA ARG A 26 14.14 26.92 11.35
C ARG A 26 14.84 28.24 11.76
N LEU A 27 14.33 29.34 11.23
CA LEU A 27 14.75 30.70 11.59
C LEU A 27 13.52 31.61 11.79
N GLY A 28 13.16 31.82 13.05
CA GLY A 28 11.92 32.56 13.38
C GLY A 28 10.70 31.87 12.81
N ASP A 29 9.93 32.56 11.99
CA ASP A 29 8.70 32.04 11.40
C ASP A 29 8.88 31.35 10.04
N PHE A 30 10.15 31.14 9.62
CA PHE A 30 10.46 30.50 8.34
C PHE A 30 11.33 29.25 8.52
N TYR A 31 11.17 28.30 7.58
CA TYR A 31 12.22 27.36 7.25
C TYR A 31 13.04 27.93 6.11
N GLU A 32 14.32 28.16 6.34
CA GLU A 32 15.26 28.67 5.36
C GLU A 32 16.18 27.56 4.88
N MET A 33 16.40 27.50 3.59
CA MET A 33 17.33 26.60 2.92
C MET A 33 18.48 27.42 2.36
N PHE A 34 19.70 26.86 2.38
CA PHE A 34 20.91 27.58 1.97
C PHE A 34 21.70 26.80 0.93
N PHE A 35 22.55 27.48 0.18
CA PHE A 35 23.49 26.98 -0.81
C PHE A 35 22.78 26.09 -1.87
N GLU A 36 23.27 24.88 -2.06
CA GLU A 36 22.72 23.94 -3.06
C GLU A 36 21.27 23.57 -2.77
N ASP A 37 20.92 23.38 -1.50
CA ASP A 37 19.54 23.08 -1.08
C ASP A 37 18.59 24.21 -1.50
N ALA A 38 19.04 25.48 -1.39
CA ALA A 38 18.23 26.63 -1.81
C ALA A 38 18.03 26.67 -3.33
N VAL A 39 19.07 26.35 -4.10
CA VAL A 39 19.00 26.31 -5.57
C VAL A 39 18.04 25.22 -6.03
N ILE A 40 18.14 24.01 -5.47
CA ILE A 40 17.24 22.90 -5.77
C ILE A 40 15.81 23.26 -5.36
N ALA A 41 15.60 23.64 -4.11
CA ALA A 41 14.27 23.93 -3.59
C ALA A 41 13.59 25.10 -4.31
N SER A 42 14.32 26.18 -4.65
CA SER A 42 13.75 27.31 -5.39
C SER A 42 13.27 26.90 -6.78
N LYS A 43 14.01 26.03 -7.47
CA LYS A 43 13.63 25.50 -8.79
C LYS A 43 12.44 24.56 -8.70
N GLU A 44 12.48 23.60 -7.78
CA GLU A 44 11.44 22.57 -7.67
C GLU A 44 10.12 23.11 -7.11
N LEU A 45 10.20 24.10 -6.23
CA LEU A 45 9.03 24.72 -5.59
C LEU A 45 8.53 25.97 -6.30
N GLU A 46 9.30 26.47 -7.29
CA GLU A 46 9.02 27.74 -8.00
C GLU A 46 8.94 28.95 -7.06
N ILE A 47 9.83 28.97 -6.03
CA ILE A 47 9.93 30.07 -5.07
C ILE A 47 11.16 30.92 -5.33
N THR A 48 11.13 32.18 -4.86
CA THR A 48 12.19 33.16 -5.11
C THR A 48 13.50 32.75 -4.43
N LEU A 49 14.58 32.67 -5.23
CA LEU A 49 15.95 32.54 -4.71
C LEU A 49 16.48 33.92 -4.34
N THR A 50 16.94 34.05 -3.11
CA THR A 50 17.52 35.29 -2.56
C THR A 50 18.95 35.04 -2.05
N GLY A 51 19.55 35.95 -1.33
CA GLY A 51 20.88 35.77 -0.71
C GLY A 51 20.91 36.29 0.72
N LYS A 52 21.62 35.57 1.58
CA LYS A 52 21.82 35.93 3.00
C LYS A 52 23.30 36.16 3.31
N ASP A 53 23.59 37.17 4.15
CA ASP A 53 24.95 37.43 4.60
C ASP A 53 25.35 36.37 5.65
N TRP A 54 26.53 35.76 5.48
CA TRP A 54 27.01 34.68 6.32
C TRP A 54 28.43 34.88 6.86
N GLY A 55 28.94 36.11 6.66
CA GLY A 55 30.28 36.54 7.13
C GLY A 55 31.38 36.36 6.06
N GLN A 56 31.02 36.20 4.80
CA GLN A 56 31.92 36.17 3.65
C GLN A 56 31.55 37.27 2.66
N GLU A 57 32.41 37.55 1.67
CA GLU A 57 32.17 38.60 0.65
C GLU A 57 30.98 38.28 -0.24
N GLU A 58 30.78 36.99 -0.58
CA GLU A 58 29.66 36.54 -1.37
C GLU A 58 28.47 36.19 -0.45
N ARG A 59 27.24 36.50 -0.89
CA ARG A 59 26.02 36.14 -0.17
C ARG A 59 25.70 34.67 -0.42
N ALA A 60 25.34 33.90 0.63
CA ALA A 60 24.86 32.54 0.46
C ALA A 60 23.50 32.53 -0.27
N PRO A 61 23.34 31.77 -1.37
CA PRO A 61 22.03 31.54 -1.93
C PRO A 61 21.06 31.03 -0.85
N MET A 62 19.86 31.59 -0.81
CA MET A 62 18.84 31.26 0.19
C MET A 62 17.45 31.35 -0.41
N CYS A 63 16.59 30.44 -0.01
CA CYS A 63 15.15 30.53 -0.17
C CYS A 63 14.48 30.09 1.12
N GLY A 64 13.20 30.40 1.30
CA GLY A 64 12.50 30.04 2.53
C GLY A 64 10.99 29.97 2.35
N VAL A 65 10.35 29.18 3.21
CA VAL A 65 8.92 29.02 3.27
C VAL A 65 8.41 29.27 4.70
N PRO A 66 7.21 29.85 4.90
CA PRO A 66 6.67 30.03 6.23
C PRO A 66 6.45 28.66 6.89
N PHE A 67 6.83 28.50 8.16
CA PHE A 67 6.77 27.20 8.84
C PHE A 67 5.35 26.63 8.93
N HIS A 68 4.34 27.49 9.11
CA HIS A 68 2.95 27.08 9.22
C HIS A 68 2.32 26.57 7.90
N SER A 69 2.98 26.82 6.77
CA SER A 69 2.56 26.34 5.44
C SER A 69 3.60 25.41 4.80
N ALA A 70 4.60 24.95 5.55
CA ALA A 70 5.72 24.16 5.02
C ALA A 70 5.29 22.79 4.48
N ASP A 71 4.26 22.16 5.06
CA ASP A 71 3.84 20.80 4.72
C ASP A 71 3.53 20.64 3.22
N GLY A 72 2.81 21.58 2.62
CA GLY A 72 2.52 21.54 1.18
C GLY A 72 3.75 21.72 0.28
N TYR A 73 4.79 22.39 0.74
CA TYR A 73 6.07 22.52 0.03
C TYR A 73 6.92 21.27 0.19
N ILE A 74 6.98 20.71 1.40
CA ILE A 74 7.67 19.45 1.70
C ILE A 74 7.09 18.34 0.88
N ALA A 75 5.77 18.25 0.83
CA ALA A 75 5.03 17.29 0.02
C ALA A 75 5.49 17.25 -1.44
N ARG A 76 5.53 18.39 -2.10
CA ARG A 76 5.96 18.50 -3.51
C ARG A 76 7.41 18.07 -3.74
N LEU A 77 8.31 18.32 -2.77
CA LEU A 77 9.70 17.86 -2.86
C LEU A 77 9.79 16.35 -2.69
N VAL A 78 9.06 15.81 -1.73
CA VAL A 78 9.05 14.38 -1.43
C VAL A 78 8.42 13.57 -2.57
N GLU A 79 7.32 14.04 -3.19
CA GLU A 79 6.73 13.43 -4.39
C GLU A 79 7.72 13.35 -5.56
N ARG A 80 8.68 14.29 -5.64
CA ARG A 80 9.77 14.29 -6.63
C ARG A 80 10.98 13.46 -6.21
N GLY A 81 10.89 12.72 -5.10
CA GLY A 81 11.93 11.82 -4.61
C GLY A 81 12.98 12.46 -3.70
N TYR A 82 12.86 13.75 -3.34
CA TYR A 82 13.79 14.39 -2.43
C TYR A 82 13.50 14.01 -0.96
N LYS A 83 14.56 13.89 -0.16
CA LYS A 83 14.47 13.75 1.29
C LYS A 83 14.58 15.10 1.94
N VAL A 84 13.74 15.40 2.93
CA VAL A 84 13.69 16.68 3.62
C VAL A 84 13.99 16.49 5.10
N ALA A 85 15.05 17.09 5.60
CA ALA A 85 15.39 17.11 7.03
C ALA A 85 14.80 18.36 7.69
N ILE A 86 13.93 18.19 8.66
CA ILE A 86 13.28 19.27 9.41
C ILE A 86 14.12 19.58 10.66
N CYS A 87 14.70 20.77 10.67
CA CYS A 87 15.53 21.25 11.74
C CYS A 87 14.79 22.32 12.55
N GLU A 88 14.44 22.00 13.79
CA GLU A 88 13.70 22.86 14.72
C GLU A 88 14.59 23.47 15.83
N GLN A 89 14.09 24.51 16.46
CA GLN A 89 14.66 25.10 17.67
C GLN A 89 14.28 24.22 18.86
N VAL A 90 15.26 23.56 19.48
CA VAL A 90 15.05 22.66 20.62
C VAL A 90 15.21 23.33 21.98
N GLU A 91 15.47 24.64 21.98
CA GLU A 91 15.51 25.49 23.17
C GLU A 91 14.51 26.65 23.03
N ASP A 92 13.90 27.08 24.14
CA ASP A 92 13.05 28.28 24.16
C ASP A 92 13.89 29.51 23.89
N PRO A 93 13.60 30.30 22.83
CA PRO A 93 14.32 31.54 22.53
C PRO A 93 14.33 32.57 23.68
N LYS A 94 13.32 32.55 24.58
CA LYS A 94 13.21 33.46 25.73
C LYS A 94 14.19 33.09 26.86
N THR A 95 14.61 31.82 26.95
CA THR A 95 15.50 31.34 28.02
C THR A 95 16.92 31.06 27.54
N ALA A 96 17.18 31.03 26.25
CA ALA A 96 18.48 30.77 25.66
C ALA A 96 19.53 31.85 25.98
N LYS A 97 20.66 31.45 26.55
CA LYS A 97 21.82 32.33 26.75
C LYS A 97 22.73 32.30 25.52
N GLY A 98 22.32 32.97 24.43
CA GLY A 98 23.11 33.04 23.20
C GLY A 98 22.34 32.55 21.97
N LEU A 99 23.03 31.77 21.09
CA LEU A 99 22.40 31.18 19.91
C LEU A 99 21.49 30.02 20.32
N VAL A 100 20.23 30.07 19.96
CA VAL A 100 19.26 29.00 20.20
C VAL A 100 19.75 27.71 19.54
N LYS A 101 19.79 26.61 20.30
CA LYS A 101 20.18 25.30 19.81
C LYS A 101 19.11 24.77 18.84
N ARG A 102 19.57 24.20 17.73
CA ARG A 102 18.72 23.54 16.73
C ARG A 102 19.17 22.11 16.52
N ASP A 103 18.21 21.25 16.20
CA ASP A 103 18.50 19.86 15.86
C ASP A 103 17.48 19.37 14.83
N VAL A 104 17.84 18.33 14.08
CA VAL A 104 16.91 17.66 13.17
C VAL A 104 15.97 16.80 13.99
N VAL A 105 14.69 17.16 13.98
CA VAL A 105 13.63 16.45 14.71
C VAL A 105 12.98 15.34 13.88
N ARG A 106 13.11 15.42 12.54
CA ARG A 106 12.53 14.45 11.62
C ARG A 106 13.17 14.55 10.24
N VAL A 107 13.30 13.39 9.56
CA VAL A 107 13.60 13.32 8.13
C VAL A 107 12.38 12.75 7.41
N ILE A 108 11.83 13.51 6.45
CA ILE A 108 10.66 13.11 5.65
C ILE A 108 11.17 12.58 4.33
N THR A 109 10.77 11.34 4.01
CA THR A 109 11.09 10.62 2.78
C THR A 109 9.79 10.16 2.11
N PRO A 110 9.80 9.72 0.84
CA PRO A 110 8.58 9.28 0.17
C PRO A 110 7.77 8.23 0.94
N GLY A 111 8.45 7.31 1.64
CA GLY A 111 7.80 6.27 2.42
C GLY A 111 7.41 6.70 3.85
N THR A 112 7.93 7.81 4.36
CA THR A 112 7.68 8.27 5.74
C THR A 112 6.74 9.48 5.83
N VAL A 113 6.09 9.86 4.74
CA VAL A 113 5.02 10.88 4.76
C VAL A 113 3.84 10.38 5.57
N VAL A 114 3.33 11.22 6.48
CA VAL A 114 2.17 10.93 7.36
C VAL A 114 1.03 11.92 7.09
N ASP A 115 1.28 12.99 6.32
CA ASP A 115 0.30 14.01 6.04
C ASP A 115 -0.74 13.53 5.01
N ASN A 116 -2.02 13.58 5.40
CA ASN A 116 -3.14 13.16 4.55
C ASN A 116 -3.35 14.05 3.32
N THR A 117 -2.81 15.26 3.28
CA THR A 117 -2.93 16.14 2.10
C THR A 117 -2.15 15.63 0.89
N VAL A 118 -1.20 14.73 1.11
CA VAL A 118 -0.28 14.17 0.10
C VAL A 118 -0.61 12.72 -0.23
N LEU A 119 -1.10 11.98 0.76
CA LEU A 119 -1.32 10.54 0.65
C LEU A 119 -2.69 10.23 0.05
N ASP A 120 -2.74 9.25 -0.86
CA ASP A 120 -3.99 8.61 -1.25
C ASP A 120 -4.56 7.84 -0.04
N GLU A 121 -5.73 8.26 0.43
CA GLU A 121 -6.37 7.64 1.60
C GLU A 121 -6.71 6.16 1.36
N THR A 122 -6.91 5.77 0.11
CA THR A 122 -7.29 4.41 -0.30
C THR A 122 -6.11 3.48 -0.58
N LYS A 123 -4.87 3.96 -0.39
CA LYS A 123 -3.63 3.20 -0.62
C LYS A 123 -2.74 3.21 0.63
N ASN A 124 -2.04 2.11 0.83
CA ASN A 124 -0.94 2.04 1.79
C ASN A 124 0.29 2.75 1.23
N ASN A 125 1.12 3.32 2.10
CA ASN A 125 2.38 3.96 1.76
C ASN A 125 3.55 3.13 2.29
N TYR A 126 3.92 2.07 1.56
CA TYR A 126 4.95 1.15 2.02
C TYR A 126 6.37 1.66 1.80
N ILE A 127 7.22 1.41 2.80
CA ILE A 127 8.68 1.35 2.64
C ILE A 127 9.07 -0.12 2.59
N LEU A 128 9.90 -0.47 1.63
CA LEU A 128 10.42 -1.82 1.48
C LEU A 128 11.89 -1.87 1.87
N SER A 129 12.28 -2.86 2.67
CA SER A 129 13.68 -3.17 2.94
C SER A 129 14.05 -4.50 2.30
N VAL A 130 15.12 -4.52 1.50
CA VAL A 130 15.64 -5.73 0.88
C VAL A 130 17.06 -5.98 1.36
N PHE A 131 17.26 -7.13 1.98
CA PHE A 131 18.57 -7.64 2.36
C PHE A 131 19.01 -8.71 1.37
N GLY A 132 20.07 -8.44 0.62
CA GLY A 132 20.68 -9.39 -0.31
C GLY A 132 21.92 -10.02 0.30
N SER A 133 22.05 -11.34 0.16
CA SER A 133 23.22 -12.11 0.58
C SER A 133 23.46 -13.31 -0.35
N ALA A 134 24.62 -13.95 -0.26
CA ALA A 134 24.92 -15.19 -0.99
C ALA A 134 23.93 -16.34 -0.69
N ASN A 135 23.22 -16.29 0.45
CA ASN A 135 22.28 -17.32 0.89
C ASN A 135 20.81 -17.03 0.52
N GLY A 136 20.53 -15.95 -0.22
CA GLY A 136 19.20 -15.53 -0.62
C GLY A 136 18.86 -14.11 -0.18
N TYR A 137 17.56 -13.79 -0.15
CA TYR A 137 17.06 -12.46 0.13
C TYR A 137 16.09 -12.46 1.30
N GLY A 138 16.19 -11.44 2.14
CA GLY A 138 15.16 -11.06 3.12
C GLY A 138 14.43 -9.83 2.62
N ILE A 139 13.13 -9.76 2.87
CA ILE A 139 12.30 -8.61 2.52
C ILE A 139 11.42 -8.23 3.72
N ALA A 140 11.31 -6.93 3.98
CA ALA A 140 10.41 -6.39 4.98
C ALA A 140 9.70 -5.18 4.41
N ALA A 141 8.41 -5.06 4.70
CA ALA A 141 7.57 -3.95 4.25
C ALA A 141 6.87 -3.33 5.46
N CYS A 142 6.92 -2.00 5.56
CA CYS A 142 6.23 -1.26 6.61
C CYS A 142 5.45 -0.09 6.01
N ASP A 143 4.20 0.06 6.41
CA ASP A 143 3.42 1.28 6.23
C ASP A 143 3.40 2.04 7.57
N VAL A 144 4.16 3.11 7.60
CA VAL A 144 4.32 3.97 8.79
C VAL A 144 3.02 4.66 9.19
N THR A 145 2.09 4.84 8.24
CA THR A 145 0.82 5.54 8.49
C THR A 145 -0.24 4.65 9.12
N THR A 146 -0.13 3.34 8.98
CA THR A 146 -1.08 2.37 9.55
C THR A 146 -0.45 1.49 10.62
N GLY A 147 0.88 1.44 10.69
CA GLY A 147 1.63 0.56 11.58
C GLY A 147 1.74 -0.89 11.06
N GLU A 148 1.30 -1.16 9.84
CA GLU A 148 1.42 -2.49 9.24
C GLU A 148 2.89 -2.82 8.97
N PHE A 149 3.38 -3.96 9.51
CA PHE A 149 4.75 -4.41 9.34
C PHE A 149 4.77 -5.91 9.00
N GLN A 150 5.30 -6.25 7.83
CA GLN A 150 5.36 -7.61 7.31
C GLN A 150 6.77 -7.98 6.86
N THR A 151 7.11 -9.28 6.93
CA THR A 151 8.43 -9.77 6.50
C THR A 151 8.38 -11.19 5.96
N THR A 152 9.31 -11.52 5.06
CA THR A 152 9.55 -12.88 4.56
C THR A 152 10.98 -13.07 4.09
N GLU A 153 11.37 -14.31 3.75
CA GLU A 153 12.69 -14.63 3.19
C GLU A 153 12.62 -15.65 2.05
N PHE A 154 13.52 -15.54 1.09
CA PHE A 154 13.64 -16.42 -0.07
C PHE A 154 15.05 -16.96 -0.23
N ARG A 155 15.18 -18.29 -0.29
CA ARG A 155 16.47 -18.99 -0.39
C ARG A 155 16.60 -19.86 -1.64
N SER A 156 15.61 -19.82 -2.54
CA SER A 156 15.59 -20.63 -3.77
C SER A 156 16.34 -19.95 -4.91
N VAL A 157 16.65 -20.71 -5.96
CA VAL A 157 17.20 -20.18 -7.22
C VAL A 157 16.30 -19.08 -7.82
N GLN A 158 15.01 -19.16 -7.59
CA GLN A 158 14.01 -18.20 -8.07
C GLN A 158 13.78 -17.00 -7.12
N ALA A 159 14.63 -16.82 -6.10
CA ALA A 159 14.45 -15.77 -5.11
C ALA A 159 14.41 -14.36 -5.72
N ALA A 160 15.18 -14.11 -6.79
CA ALA A 160 15.19 -12.83 -7.50
C ALA A 160 13.82 -12.50 -8.12
N ALA A 161 13.17 -13.46 -8.80
CA ALA A 161 11.83 -13.27 -9.36
C ALA A 161 10.80 -12.97 -8.28
N LYS A 162 10.90 -13.66 -7.14
CA LYS A 162 10.00 -13.43 -5.99
C LYS A 162 10.18 -12.03 -5.39
N ILE A 163 11.39 -11.48 -5.38
CA ILE A 163 11.62 -10.08 -4.94
C ILE A 163 10.93 -9.10 -5.87
N LEU A 164 10.96 -9.34 -7.20
CA LEU A 164 10.24 -8.52 -8.17
C LEU A 164 8.72 -8.57 -7.94
N ASP A 165 8.17 -9.79 -7.72
CA ASP A 165 6.75 -9.97 -7.45
C ASP A 165 6.31 -9.30 -6.16
N GLU A 166 7.12 -9.38 -5.09
CA GLU A 166 6.85 -8.70 -3.82
C GLU A 166 6.97 -7.17 -3.97
N THR A 167 7.96 -6.67 -4.71
CA THR A 167 8.09 -5.24 -5.00
C THR A 167 6.86 -4.72 -5.76
N ALA A 168 6.38 -5.47 -6.74
CA ALA A 168 5.14 -5.13 -7.46
C ALA A 168 3.90 -5.19 -6.56
N ARG A 169 3.85 -6.17 -5.65
CA ARG A 169 2.74 -6.35 -4.71
C ARG A 169 2.61 -5.20 -3.73
N PHE A 170 3.71 -4.80 -3.11
CA PHE A 170 3.70 -3.69 -2.16
C PHE A 170 3.65 -2.33 -2.85
N SER A 171 4.12 -2.24 -4.10
CA SER A 171 4.23 -0.96 -4.83
C SER A 171 4.79 0.15 -3.93
N PRO A 172 5.99 -0.04 -3.35
CA PRO A 172 6.50 0.83 -2.31
C PRO A 172 6.81 2.23 -2.84
N ALA A 173 6.68 3.23 -1.98
CA ALA A 173 7.11 4.60 -2.29
C ALA A 173 8.64 4.76 -2.17
N GLU A 174 9.28 3.89 -1.39
CA GLU A 174 10.73 3.92 -1.12
C GLU A 174 11.25 2.50 -0.88
N LEU A 175 12.48 2.22 -1.36
CA LEU A 175 13.17 0.97 -1.11
C LEU A 175 14.54 1.26 -0.46
N VAL A 176 14.80 0.58 0.67
CA VAL A 176 16.08 0.60 1.36
C VAL A 176 16.76 -0.76 1.22
N CYS A 177 18.08 -0.79 1.07
CA CYS A 177 18.82 -2.03 0.86
C CYS A 177 20.26 -1.95 1.39
N ASN A 178 20.94 -3.11 1.43
CA ASN A 178 22.36 -3.15 1.71
C ASN A 178 23.20 -2.96 0.42
N SER A 179 24.44 -2.55 0.55
CA SER A 179 25.35 -2.27 -0.57
C SER A 179 25.59 -3.50 -1.47
N GLU A 180 25.55 -4.72 -0.90
CA GLU A 180 25.66 -5.96 -1.67
C GLU A 180 24.49 -6.12 -2.63
N PHE A 181 23.25 -5.87 -2.16
CA PHE A 181 22.05 -5.91 -3.02
C PHE A 181 22.11 -4.82 -4.10
N LEU A 182 22.49 -3.60 -3.73
CA LEU A 182 22.56 -2.46 -4.65
C LEU A 182 23.47 -2.71 -5.85
N SER A 183 24.52 -3.52 -5.66
CA SER A 183 25.46 -3.89 -6.73
C SER A 183 24.95 -4.97 -7.69
N THR A 184 23.79 -5.57 -7.42
CA THR A 184 23.22 -6.67 -8.24
C THR A 184 22.47 -6.15 -9.49
N PRO A 185 22.39 -6.98 -10.56
CA PRO A 185 21.53 -6.66 -11.71
C PRO A 185 20.05 -6.52 -11.33
N LEU A 186 19.60 -7.25 -10.29
CA LEU A 186 18.22 -7.19 -9.78
C LEU A 186 17.88 -5.80 -9.23
N ALA A 187 18.81 -5.14 -8.54
CA ALA A 187 18.59 -3.78 -8.04
C ALA A 187 18.35 -2.80 -9.19
N LYS A 188 19.14 -2.89 -10.25
CA LYS A 188 18.93 -2.09 -11.48
C LYS A 188 17.57 -2.35 -12.11
N GLU A 189 17.20 -3.61 -12.24
CA GLU A 189 15.90 -3.98 -12.81
C GLU A 189 14.74 -3.39 -11.99
N ILE A 190 14.85 -3.40 -10.66
CA ILE A 190 13.84 -2.79 -9.77
C ILE A 190 13.77 -1.27 -9.99
N GLU A 191 14.91 -0.59 -10.01
CA GLU A 191 14.97 0.87 -10.21
C GLU A 191 14.35 1.28 -11.57
N GLU A 192 14.72 0.61 -12.65
CA GLU A 192 14.24 0.91 -14.00
C GLU A 192 12.76 0.55 -14.18
N ARG A 193 12.32 -0.61 -13.68
CA ARG A 193 10.97 -1.14 -13.90
C ARG A 193 9.91 -0.47 -13.05
N PHE A 194 10.24 -0.14 -11.79
CA PHE A 194 9.29 0.47 -10.84
C PHE A 194 9.53 1.96 -10.63
N HIS A 195 10.56 2.54 -11.25
CA HIS A 195 10.96 3.95 -11.09
C HIS A 195 11.18 4.32 -9.61
N LEU A 196 11.80 3.40 -8.86
CA LEU A 196 12.07 3.54 -7.43
C LEU A 196 13.50 4.01 -7.20
N TYR A 197 13.67 4.93 -6.26
CA TYR A 197 14.99 5.25 -5.73
C TYR A 197 15.40 4.22 -4.68
N LEU A 198 16.56 3.58 -4.88
CA LEU A 198 17.13 2.64 -3.94
C LEU A 198 18.06 3.40 -2.98
N ASN A 199 17.78 3.28 -1.68
CA ASN A 199 18.57 3.91 -0.64
C ASN A 199 19.49 2.89 0.01
N ASP A 200 20.79 3.15 -0.02
CA ASP A 200 21.79 2.35 0.69
C ASP A 200 21.74 2.67 2.19
N ILE A 201 21.60 1.64 3.01
CA ILE A 201 21.75 1.71 4.46
C ILE A 201 23.04 0.99 4.85
N ASP A 202 23.75 1.51 5.86
CA ASP A 202 24.95 0.88 6.40
C ASP A 202 24.74 -0.63 6.63
N SER A 203 25.52 -1.44 5.94
CA SER A 203 25.40 -2.90 5.95
C SER A 203 25.48 -3.52 7.37
N ARG A 204 26.07 -2.82 8.34
CA ARG A 204 26.09 -3.22 9.75
C ARG A 204 24.69 -3.31 10.36
N MET A 205 23.72 -2.52 9.86
CA MET A 205 22.34 -2.54 10.35
C MET A 205 21.60 -3.81 9.90
N TYR A 206 22.08 -4.44 8.83
CA TYR A 206 21.56 -5.74 8.34
C TYR A 206 22.23 -6.94 9.03
N GLU A 207 23.28 -6.76 9.84
CA GLU A 207 23.85 -7.86 10.62
C GLU A 207 22.81 -8.45 11.56
N TYR A 208 22.70 -9.77 11.56
CA TYR A 208 21.64 -10.49 12.28
C TYR A 208 21.51 -10.07 13.76
N ASN A 209 22.62 -9.92 14.49
CA ASN A 209 22.57 -9.57 15.90
C ASN A 209 22.10 -8.12 16.10
N THR A 210 22.62 -7.18 15.33
CA THR A 210 22.20 -5.76 15.35
C THR A 210 20.73 -5.63 15.01
N ALA A 211 20.30 -6.24 13.92
CA ALA A 211 18.90 -6.25 13.47
C ALA A 211 17.97 -6.88 14.51
N LYS A 212 18.38 -8.01 15.10
CA LYS A 212 17.63 -8.69 16.16
C LYS A 212 17.49 -7.81 17.40
N ASP A 213 18.57 -7.20 17.87
CA ASP A 213 18.56 -6.35 19.07
C ASP A 213 17.67 -5.13 18.86
N THR A 214 17.68 -4.53 17.68
CA THR A 214 16.78 -3.43 17.29
C THR A 214 15.31 -3.86 17.40
N LEU A 215 14.94 -5.03 16.87
CA LEU A 215 13.57 -5.54 16.95
C LEU A 215 13.16 -5.89 18.39
N LEU A 216 14.05 -6.52 19.16
CA LEU A 216 13.79 -6.85 20.57
C LEU A 216 13.56 -5.60 21.43
N ALA A 217 14.36 -4.55 21.18
CA ALA A 217 14.23 -3.28 21.86
C ALA A 217 12.90 -2.58 21.50
N HIS A 218 12.55 -2.55 20.21
CA HIS A 218 11.32 -1.92 19.75
C HIS A 218 10.05 -2.59 20.28
N PHE A 219 9.94 -3.91 20.13
CA PHE A 219 8.76 -4.68 20.56
C PHE A 219 8.77 -5.00 22.07
N LYS A 220 9.84 -4.63 22.79
CA LYS A 220 9.99 -4.88 24.23
C LYS A 220 9.81 -6.37 24.60
N VAL A 221 10.26 -7.28 23.72
CA VAL A 221 10.17 -8.73 23.90
C VAL A 221 11.55 -9.35 24.13
N LYS A 222 11.59 -10.54 24.77
CA LYS A 222 12.84 -11.25 25.01
C LYS A 222 13.28 -12.14 23.85
N THR A 223 12.33 -12.56 23.00
CA THR A 223 12.59 -13.44 21.85
C THR A 223 11.70 -13.04 20.68
N LEU A 224 12.11 -13.36 19.45
CA LEU A 224 11.32 -13.13 18.23
C LEU A 224 10.45 -14.33 17.86
N GLU A 225 10.29 -15.31 18.73
CA GLU A 225 9.50 -16.52 18.47
C GLU A 225 8.01 -16.23 18.33
N SER A 226 7.48 -15.28 19.10
CA SER A 226 6.07 -14.84 19.02
C SER A 226 5.69 -14.29 17.64
N PHE A 227 6.67 -13.81 16.89
CA PHE A 227 6.48 -13.29 15.53
C PHE A 227 6.76 -14.34 14.43
N GLY A 228 7.04 -15.62 14.80
CA GLY A 228 7.37 -16.68 13.84
C GLY A 228 8.75 -16.55 13.18
N LEU A 229 9.63 -15.71 13.73
CA LEU A 229 10.95 -15.39 13.15
C LEU A 229 12.09 -16.33 13.64
N GLN A 230 11.79 -17.38 14.38
CA GLN A 230 12.78 -18.37 14.77
C GLN A 230 13.46 -18.98 13.53
N LYS A 231 14.78 -18.91 13.47
CA LYS A 231 15.61 -19.40 12.33
C LYS A 231 15.39 -18.67 10.99
N LYS A 232 14.73 -17.50 10.98
CA LYS A 232 14.48 -16.68 9.80
C LYS A 232 15.50 -15.55 9.70
N LEU A 233 16.76 -15.91 9.43
CA LEU A 233 17.89 -14.98 9.52
C LEU A 233 17.76 -13.79 8.57
N LEU A 234 17.37 -14.02 7.30
CA LEU A 234 17.31 -12.98 6.28
C LEU A 234 16.13 -12.04 6.53
N ALA A 235 14.99 -12.60 6.97
CA ALA A 235 13.82 -11.82 7.34
C ALA A 235 14.09 -10.91 8.55
N VAL A 236 14.81 -11.41 9.58
CA VAL A 236 15.23 -10.62 10.74
C VAL A 236 16.16 -9.49 10.33
N SER A 237 17.15 -9.76 9.47
CA SER A 237 18.07 -8.75 8.95
C SER A 237 17.34 -7.63 8.23
N ALA A 238 16.45 -7.96 7.30
CA ALA A 238 15.66 -6.97 6.56
C ALA A 238 14.74 -6.14 7.47
N SER A 239 14.05 -6.80 8.42
CA SER A 239 13.12 -6.13 9.33
C SER A 239 13.83 -5.23 10.34
N GLY A 240 14.95 -5.70 10.90
CA GLY A 240 15.70 -4.91 11.87
C GLY A 240 16.34 -3.68 11.26
N ALA A 241 16.88 -3.81 10.04
CA ALA A 241 17.42 -2.66 9.30
C ALA A 241 16.32 -1.64 8.93
N LEU A 242 15.12 -2.11 8.55
CA LEU A 242 13.98 -1.22 8.29
C LEU A 242 13.56 -0.50 9.57
N MET A 243 13.43 -1.20 10.67
CA MET A 243 13.08 -0.58 11.96
C MET A 243 14.12 0.43 12.42
N TRP A 244 15.40 0.12 12.24
CA TRP A 244 16.48 1.09 12.50
C TRP A 244 16.32 2.34 11.61
N TYR A 245 16.08 2.17 10.30
CA TYR A 245 15.88 3.27 9.38
C TYR A 245 14.70 4.17 9.78
N LEU A 246 13.60 3.56 10.20
CA LEU A 246 12.43 4.28 10.69
C LEU A 246 12.73 5.07 11.97
N ASN A 247 13.47 4.49 12.92
CA ASN A 247 13.88 5.20 14.14
C ASN A 247 14.79 6.41 13.84
N GLU A 248 15.76 6.24 12.93
CA GLU A 248 16.65 7.33 12.52
C GLU A 248 15.95 8.46 11.76
N THR A 249 14.97 8.12 10.92
CA THR A 249 14.24 9.11 10.13
C THR A 249 13.14 9.80 10.91
N GLN A 250 12.40 9.09 11.73
CA GLN A 250 11.25 9.64 12.46
C GLN A 250 11.66 10.29 13.78
N LYS A 251 12.68 9.75 14.47
CA LYS A 251 13.16 10.23 15.78
C LYS A 251 12.09 10.41 16.86
N ASN A 252 10.90 9.84 16.62
CA ASN A 252 9.73 9.86 17.49
C ASN A 252 9.36 8.45 17.90
N ASP A 253 8.40 8.31 18.80
CA ASP A 253 7.85 7.02 19.20
C ASP A 253 7.17 6.33 17.99
N LEU A 254 7.49 5.06 17.79
CA LEU A 254 6.94 4.17 16.76
C LEU A 254 6.07 3.06 17.35
N SER A 255 5.54 3.26 18.56
CA SER A 255 4.79 2.22 19.30
C SER A 255 3.52 1.75 18.59
N HIS A 256 2.98 2.53 17.63
CA HIS A 256 1.88 2.09 16.77
C HIS A 256 2.28 0.96 15.79
N ILE A 257 3.58 0.75 15.54
CA ILE A 257 4.08 -0.46 14.88
C ILE A 257 4.19 -1.55 15.95
N SER A 258 3.05 -2.07 16.36
CA SER A 258 2.94 -2.96 17.53
C SER A 258 3.20 -4.44 17.20
N ALA A 259 3.16 -4.84 15.94
CA ALA A 259 3.30 -6.22 15.50
C ALA A 259 4.13 -6.36 14.23
N LEU A 260 4.89 -7.46 14.14
CA LEU A 260 5.61 -7.88 12.95
C LEU A 260 5.07 -9.23 12.49
N LYS A 261 4.48 -9.28 11.28
CA LYS A 261 3.92 -10.50 10.72
C LYS A 261 4.90 -11.17 9.76
N TYR A 262 5.38 -12.35 10.11
CA TYR A 262 6.06 -13.23 9.15
C TYR A 262 5.01 -13.92 8.28
N TYR A 263 5.17 -13.89 6.95
CA TYR A 263 4.32 -14.60 6.01
C TYR A 263 5.13 -15.50 5.09
N THR A 264 4.47 -16.50 4.55
CA THR A 264 5.03 -17.35 3.50
C THR A 264 4.28 -17.13 2.19
N THR A 265 4.96 -17.37 1.08
CA THR A 265 4.32 -17.30 -0.24
C THR A 265 3.28 -18.39 -0.49
N GLY A 266 3.07 -19.30 0.47
CA GLY A 266 2.01 -20.30 0.45
C GLY A 266 0.72 -19.89 1.15
N ASP A 267 0.68 -18.71 1.80
CA ASP A 267 -0.48 -18.26 2.57
C ASP A 267 -1.56 -17.64 1.67
N PHE A 268 -1.20 -17.20 0.46
CA PHE A 268 -2.10 -16.60 -0.52
C PHE A 268 -1.68 -16.93 -1.96
N MET A 269 -2.61 -16.77 -2.89
CA MET A 269 -2.37 -16.97 -4.32
C MET A 269 -1.31 -15.99 -4.82
N LEU A 270 -0.23 -16.53 -5.39
CA LEU A 270 0.81 -15.72 -5.99
C LEU A 270 0.38 -15.21 -7.37
N LEU A 271 0.50 -13.92 -7.56
CA LEU A 271 0.28 -13.22 -8.81
C LEU A 271 1.59 -12.53 -9.21
N ASP A 272 2.16 -12.91 -10.32
CA ASP A 272 3.36 -12.25 -10.85
C ASP A 272 3.03 -10.85 -11.38
N VAL A 273 4.08 -10.06 -11.63
CA VAL A 273 3.96 -8.68 -12.12
C VAL A 273 3.12 -8.61 -13.40
N SER A 274 3.35 -9.55 -14.33
CA SER A 274 2.64 -9.60 -15.61
C SER A 274 1.16 -9.91 -15.43
N SER A 275 0.82 -10.87 -14.55
CA SER A 275 -0.57 -11.23 -14.29
C SER A 275 -1.35 -10.10 -13.59
N ARG A 276 -0.75 -9.42 -12.61
CA ARG A 276 -1.36 -8.24 -11.97
C ARG A 276 -1.72 -7.16 -12.99
N ARG A 277 -0.77 -6.85 -13.88
CA ARG A 277 -0.94 -5.86 -14.94
C ARG A 277 -1.97 -6.31 -15.98
N ASN A 278 -1.86 -7.54 -16.49
CA ASN A 278 -2.69 -8.05 -17.57
C ASN A 278 -4.16 -8.23 -17.16
N LEU A 279 -4.42 -8.54 -15.88
CA LEU A 279 -5.77 -8.64 -15.31
C LEU A 279 -6.34 -7.30 -14.85
N GLU A 280 -5.54 -6.23 -14.89
CA GLU A 280 -5.95 -4.87 -14.48
C GLU A 280 -6.63 -4.87 -13.11
N LEU A 281 -5.97 -5.47 -12.10
CA LEU A 281 -6.57 -5.72 -10.80
C LEU A 281 -6.89 -4.44 -10.03
N THR A 282 -5.93 -3.53 -9.92
CA THR A 282 -6.03 -2.31 -9.12
C THR A 282 -6.00 -1.03 -9.94
N GLU A 283 -5.43 -1.09 -11.15
CA GLU A 283 -5.32 0.01 -12.09
C GLU A 283 -5.27 -0.48 -13.54
N THR A 284 -5.60 0.39 -14.49
CA THR A 284 -5.56 0.07 -15.93
C THR A 284 -4.14 0.09 -16.47
N MET A 285 -3.87 -0.74 -17.49
CA MET A 285 -2.53 -0.86 -18.11
C MET A 285 -2.06 0.44 -18.78
N ARG A 286 -2.96 1.18 -19.44
CA ARG A 286 -2.62 2.35 -20.25
C ARG A 286 -2.54 3.63 -19.44
N GLU A 287 -3.56 3.91 -18.64
CA GLU A 287 -3.75 5.20 -17.96
C GLU A 287 -3.31 5.15 -16.50
N LYS A 288 -2.98 3.96 -15.96
CA LYS A 288 -2.70 3.73 -14.55
C LYS A 288 -3.77 4.30 -13.61
N ASN A 289 -5.02 4.29 -14.07
CA ASN A 289 -6.18 4.78 -13.36
C ASN A 289 -6.89 3.63 -12.64
N LYS A 290 -7.46 3.91 -11.46
CA LYS A 290 -8.34 2.97 -10.74
C LYS A 290 -9.61 2.65 -11.55
N LYS A 291 -10.20 3.66 -12.23
CA LYS A 291 -11.40 3.49 -13.07
C LYS A 291 -11.09 2.57 -14.25
N GLY A 292 -11.83 1.47 -14.39
CA GLY A 292 -11.59 0.45 -15.42
C GLY A 292 -10.83 -0.78 -14.88
N SER A 293 -10.43 -0.80 -13.62
CA SER A 293 -9.84 -1.98 -12.96
C SER A 293 -10.88 -2.84 -12.25
N LEU A 294 -10.52 -4.07 -11.86
CA LEU A 294 -11.35 -4.94 -11.03
C LEU A 294 -11.71 -4.26 -9.70
N LEU A 295 -10.71 -3.66 -9.04
CA LEU A 295 -10.93 -2.94 -7.77
C LEU A 295 -11.99 -1.84 -7.92
N SER A 296 -12.03 -1.12 -9.06
CA SER A 296 -13.07 -0.11 -9.27
C SER A 296 -14.49 -0.67 -9.37
N VAL A 297 -14.63 -1.95 -9.70
CA VAL A 297 -15.93 -2.64 -9.71
C VAL A 297 -16.35 -3.00 -8.30
N LEU A 298 -15.42 -3.57 -7.52
CA LEU A 298 -15.67 -4.16 -6.21
C LEU A 298 -15.71 -3.12 -5.07
N ASP A 299 -15.03 -1.99 -5.24
CA ASP A 299 -14.89 -1.00 -4.17
C ASP A 299 -16.12 -0.10 -4.07
N LYS A 300 -16.93 -0.38 -3.04
CA LYS A 300 -18.05 0.38 -2.51
C LYS A 300 -17.89 0.63 -1.01
N THR A 301 -16.67 0.51 -0.52
CA THR A 301 -16.35 0.77 0.88
C THR A 301 -16.70 2.22 1.26
N ARG A 302 -16.96 2.42 2.54
CA ARG A 302 -17.36 3.72 3.12
C ARG A 302 -16.23 4.36 3.91
N THR A 303 -15.23 3.56 4.28
CA THR A 303 -14.07 4.00 5.06
C THR A 303 -12.79 3.85 4.23
N ALA A 304 -11.83 4.73 4.46
CA ALA A 304 -10.49 4.62 3.86
C ALA A 304 -9.79 3.32 4.27
N MET A 305 -9.98 2.89 5.54
CA MET A 305 -9.46 1.63 6.07
C MET A 305 -10.01 0.42 5.31
N GLY A 306 -11.32 0.40 5.03
CA GLY A 306 -11.97 -0.64 4.22
C GLY A 306 -11.45 -0.66 2.80
N ALA A 307 -11.25 0.51 2.17
CA ALA A 307 -10.71 0.60 0.82
C ALA A 307 -9.28 0.02 0.73
N ARG A 308 -8.40 0.31 1.70
CA ARG A 308 -7.06 -0.28 1.80
C ARG A 308 -7.11 -1.79 1.96
N LEU A 309 -7.96 -2.28 2.85
CA LEU A 309 -8.10 -3.72 3.09
C LEU A 309 -8.67 -4.45 1.86
N LEU A 310 -9.68 -3.89 1.18
CA LEU A 310 -10.24 -4.49 -0.03
C LEU A 310 -9.21 -4.56 -1.17
N ARG A 311 -8.38 -3.51 -1.33
CA ARG A 311 -7.25 -3.54 -2.26
C ARG A 311 -6.31 -4.70 -1.94
N LYS A 312 -5.95 -4.84 -0.67
CA LYS A 312 -5.10 -5.94 -0.19
C LYS A 312 -5.71 -7.31 -0.45
N TRP A 313 -7.03 -7.49 -0.28
CA TRP A 313 -7.71 -8.75 -0.60
C TRP A 313 -7.64 -9.08 -2.08
N VAL A 314 -7.81 -8.09 -2.97
CA VAL A 314 -7.68 -8.27 -4.42
C VAL A 314 -6.24 -8.65 -4.81
N GLU A 315 -5.25 -8.08 -4.14
CA GLU A 315 -3.84 -8.35 -4.39
C GLU A 315 -3.33 -9.66 -3.77
N GLN A 316 -4.04 -10.19 -2.78
CA GLN A 316 -3.69 -11.39 -2.02
C GLN A 316 -4.90 -12.32 -1.86
N PRO A 317 -5.37 -12.98 -2.96
CA PRO A 317 -6.44 -13.95 -2.86
C PRO A 317 -6.05 -15.12 -1.97
N LEU A 318 -6.99 -15.65 -1.21
CA LEU A 318 -6.75 -16.69 -0.23
C LEU A 318 -6.55 -18.07 -0.86
N LEU A 319 -5.82 -18.95 -0.16
CA LEU A 319 -5.67 -20.38 -0.47
C LEU A 319 -6.38 -21.29 0.55
N SER A 320 -6.77 -20.74 1.70
CA SER A 320 -7.53 -21.49 2.70
C SER A 320 -9.02 -21.51 2.34
N LYS A 321 -9.54 -22.69 2.07
CA LYS A 321 -10.97 -22.94 1.85
C LYS A 321 -11.84 -22.41 2.99
N GLU A 322 -11.38 -22.59 4.22
CA GLU A 322 -12.08 -22.17 5.44
C GLU A 322 -12.24 -20.65 5.47
N GLU A 323 -11.14 -19.91 5.25
CA GLU A 323 -11.17 -18.45 5.26
C GLU A 323 -11.98 -17.87 4.10
N ILE A 324 -11.88 -18.48 2.92
CA ILE A 324 -12.70 -18.10 1.75
C ILE A 324 -14.18 -18.24 2.07
N ASN A 325 -14.61 -19.42 2.57
CA ASN A 325 -16.00 -19.67 2.88
C ASN A 325 -16.50 -18.80 4.04
N GLN A 326 -15.68 -18.50 5.05
CA GLN A 326 -16.04 -17.53 6.10
C GLN A 326 -16.39 -16.16 5.51
N ARG A 327 -15.58 -15.64 4.57
CA ARG A 327 -15.90 -14.39 3.90
C ARG A 327 -17.17 -14.50 3.06
N LEU A 328 -17.32 -15.57 2.29
CA LEU A 328 -18.52 -15.83 1.47
C LEU A 328 -19.80 -15.90 2.31
N ASP A 329 -19.75 -16.52 3.48
CA ASP A 329 -20.90 -16.60 4.41
C ASP A 329 -21.24 -15.23 4.99
N GLY A 330 -20.22 -14.42 5.33
CA GLY A 330 -20.42 -13.04 5.76
C GLY A 330 -21.03 -12.15 4.66
N VAL A 331 -20.56 -12.30 3.43
CA VAL A 331 -21.12 -11.58 2.27
C VAL A 331 -22.56 -12.05 1.99
N GLU A 332 -22.85 -13.35 2.10
CA GLU A 332 -24.19 -13.90 1.87
C GLU A 332 -25.23 -13.33 2.83
N GLU A 333 -24.93 -13.24 4.12
CA GLU A 333 -25.85 -12.68 5.10
C GLU A 333 -26.16 -11.21 4.78
N LEU A 334 -25.13 -10.40 4.48
CA LEU A 334 -25.31 -8.99 4.12
C LEU A 334 -25.94 -8.81 2.72
N PHE A 335 -25.85 -9.81 1.84
CA PHE A 335 -26.54 -9.84 0.55
C PHE A 335 -28.04 -10.11 0.72
N GLN A 336 -28.39 -11.05 1.61
CA GLN A 336 -29.78 -11.45 1.86
C GLN A 336 -30.57 -10.42 2.67
N ASP A 337 -29.94 -9.72 3.61
CA ASP A 337 -30.55 -8.70 4.47
C ASP A 337 -30.13 -7.29 4.05
N LEU A 338 -30.96 -6.69 3.19
CA LEU A 338 -30.74 -5.32 2.70
C LEU A 338 -30.77 -4.29 3.84
N PHE A 339 -31.69 -4.44 4.80
CA PHE A 339 -31.82 -3.47 5.90
C PHE A 339 -30.61 -3.49 6.81
N LEU A 340 -30.14 -4.68 7.17
CA LEU A 340 -28.93 -4.88 7.95
C LEU A 340 -27.72 -4.21 7.27
N ARG A 341 -27.57 -4.43 5.96
CA ARG A 341 -26.47 -3.85 5.19
C ARG A 341 -26.53 -2.32 5.13
N GLU A 342 -27.72 -1.73 4.89
CA GLU A 342 -27.85 -0.27 4.82
C GLU A 342 -27.63 0.38 6.22
N GLU A 343 -28.09 -0.24 7.31
CA GLU A 343 -27.78 0.24 8.67
C GLU A 343 -26.26 0.24 8.94
N ILE A 344 -25.55 -0.84 8.56
CA ILE A 344 -24.08 -0.90 8.68
C ILE A 344 -23.42 0.20 7.85
N LYS A 345 -23.87 0.39 6.62
CA LYS A 345 -23.33 1.36 5.68
C LYS A 345 -23.48 2.81 6.17
N GLU A 346 -24.60 3.17 6.78
CA GLU A 346 -24.83 4.48 7.37
C GLU A 346 -23.85 4.75 8.51
N ILE A 347 -23.65 3.78 9.40
CA ILE A 347 -22.69 3.89 10.50
C ILE A 347 -21.26 4.05 9.95
N LEU A 348 -20.86 3.22 9.01
CA LEU A 348 -19.52 3.28 8.41
C LEU A 348 -19.22 4.61 7.71
N HIS A 349 -20.25 5.24 7.11
CA HIS A 349 -20.09 6.53 6.45
C HIS A 349 -19.72 7.66 7.40
N SER A 350 -20.08 7.56 8.67
CA SER A 350 -19.76 8.55 9.71
C SER A 350 -18.39 8.31 10.38
N MET A 351 -17.70 7.21 10.04
CA MET A 351 -16.41 6.86 10.64
C MET A 351 -15.25 7.47 9.88
N TYR A 352 -14.35 8.11 10.59
CA TYR A 352 -13.08 8.63 10.09
C TYR A 352 -12.01 7.53 10.04
N ASP A 353 -10.88 7.82 9.39
CA ASP A 353 -9.72 6.93 9.33
C ASP A 353 -8.93 6.96 10.65
N PHE A 354 -9.45 6.26 11.65
CA PHE A 354 -8.80 6.22 12.96
C PHE A 354 -7.55 5.32 13.02
N GLU A 355 -7.30 4.52 12.00
CA GLU A 355 -6.01 3.84 11.83
C GLU A 355 -4.88 4.86 11.59
N ARG A 356 -5.07 5.81 10.64
CA ARG A 356 -4.12 6.88 10.38
C ARG A 356 -4.14 7.99 11.44
N ILE A 357 -5.27 8.22 12.09
CA ILE A 357 -5.33 9.13 13.24
C ILE A 357 -4.42 8.62 14.35
N MET A 358 -4.43 7.33 14.65
CA MET A 358 -3.58 6.76 15.69
C MET A 358 -2.08 6.92 15.41
N SER A 359 -1.64 6.79 14.17
CA SER A 359 -0.24 7.06 13.84
C SER A 359 0.14 8.51 14.14
N ARG A 360 -0.73 9.50 13.80
CA ARG A 360 -0.49 10.91 14.14
C ARG A 360 -0.49 11.16 15.66
N VAL A 361 -1.36 10.47 16.39
CA VAL A 361 -1.40 10.55 17.87
C VAL A 361 -0.08 10.07 18.47
N VAL A 362 0.43 8.91 18.05
CA VAL A 362 1.70 8.35 18.51
C VAL A 362 2.89 9.22 18.09
N TYR A 363 2.91 9.73 16.86
CA TYR A 363 3.94 10.67 16.39
C TYR A 363 3.89 12.06 17.04
N GLN A 364 2.93 12.31 17.92
CA GLN A 364 2.68 13.61 18.55
C GLN A 364 2.35 14.76 17.57
N ASN A 365 1.94 14.41 16.35
CA ASN A 365 1.53 15.36 15.30
C ASN A 365 0.01 15.55 15.24
N ALA A 366 -0.77 14.76 15.98
CA ALA A 366 -2.22 14.91 16.04
C ALA A 366 -2.60 16.25 16.69
N ASN A 367 -3.64 16.87 16.16
CA ASN A 367 -4.28 18.05 16.72
C ASN A 367 -5.59 17.68 17.44
N ALA A 368 -6.25 18.67 18.04
CA ALA A 368 -7.51 18.44 18.76
C ALA A 368 -8.65 17.97 17.86
N ARG A 369 -8.66 18.35 16.56
CA ARG A 369 -9.64 17.85 15.58
C ARG A 369 -9.46 16.38 15.28
N ASP A 370 -8.22 15.88 15.28
CA ASP A 370 -7.95 14.45 15.12
C ASP A 370 -8.55 13.63 16.27
N LEU A 371 -8.42 14.13 17.51
CA LEU A 371 -9.03 13.48 18.67
C LEU A 371 -10.57 13.58 18.64
N ALA A 372 -11.14 14.70 18.22
CA ALA A 372 -12.59 14.84 18.02
C ALA A 372 -13.11 13.89 16.93
N ALA A 373 -12.37 13.72 15.80
CA ALA A 373 -12.71 12.76 14.75
C ALA A 373 -12.64 11.31 15.26
N LEU A 374 -11.62 10.99 16.09
CA LEU A 374 -11.53 9.69 16.75
C LEU A 374 -12.73 9.45 17.67
N LYS A 375 -13.09 10.41 18.52
CA LYS A 375 -14.26 10.35 19.40
C LYS A 375 -15.53 10.05 18.60
N ASN A 376 -15.79 10.80 17.52
CA ASN A 376 -16.97 10.62 16.68
C ASN A 376 -17.00 9.23 16.01
N SER A 377 -15.84 8.67 15.66
CA SER A 377 -15.77 7.31 15.12
C SER A 377 -16.06 6.26 16.19
N VAL A 378 -15.46 6.41 17.37
CA VAL A 378 -15.63 5.47 18.50
C VAL A 378 -17.05 5.49 19.04
N GLU A 379 -17.75 6.64 19.03
CA GLU A 379 -19.15 6.77 19.43
C GLU A 379 -20.09 5.84 18.67
N ASN A 380 -19.74 5.48 17.44
CA ASN A 380 -20.51 4.60 16.58
C ASN A 380 -20.25 3.10 16.81
N LEU A 381 -19.18 2.71 17.51
CA LEU A 381 -18.82 1.31 17.74
C LEU A 381 -19.88 0.52 18.55
N PRO A 382 -20.49 1.05 19.63
CA PRO A 382 -21.58 0.39 20.33
C PRO A 382 -22.80 0.13 19.45
N LEU A 383 -23.14 1.06 18.55
CA LEU A 383 -24.22 0.90 17.59
C LEU A 383 -23.90 -0.19 16.56
N LEU A 384 -22.70 -0.19 16.01
CA LEU A 384 -22.23 -1.23 15.11
C LEU A 384 -22.26 -2.59 15.79
N LYS A 385 -21.77 -2.69 17.03
CA LYS A 385 -21.79 -3.93 17.81
C LYS A 385 -23.22 -4.44 18.04
N LYS A 386 -24.14 -3.54 18.35
CA LYS A 386 -25.58 -3.88 18.51
C LYS A 386 -26.19 -4.40 17.22
N ILE A 387 -25.82 -3.86 16.06
CA ILE A 387 -26.29 -4.36 14.77
C ILE A 387 -25.71 -5.76 14.51
N LEU A 388 -24.41 -5.95 14.69
CA LEU A 388 -23.75 -7.23 14.52
C LEU A 388 -24.29 -8.34 15.42
N SER A 389 -24.84 -8.02 16.59
CA SER A 389 -25.46 -9.01 17.48
C SER A 389 -26.70 -9.70 16.89
N ARG A 390 -27.27 -9.17 15.81
CA ARG A 390 -28.39 -9.78 15.06
C ARG A 390 -27.91 -10.75 13.97
N CYS A 391 -26.61 -10.74 13.64
CA CYS A 391 -26.03 -11.57 12.60
C CYS A 391 -25.95 -13.03 13.05
N LYS A 392 -26.14 -13.95 12.09
CA LYS A 392 -26.15 -15.41 12.29
C LYS A 392 -24.90 -16.08 11.74
N SER A 393 -24.21 -15.44 10.77
CA SER A 393 -22.97 -15.96 10.22
C SER A 393 -21.91 -16.11 11.31
N PRO A 394 -21.24 -17.26 11.43
CA PRO A 394 -20.18 -17.46 12.42
C PRO A 394 -19.07 -16.42 12.30
N TYR A 395 -18.78 -15.96 11.09
CA TYR A 395 -17.74 -14.96 10.84
C TYR A 395 -18.14 -13.59 11.40
N LEU A 396 -19.35 -13.10 11.09
CA LEU A 396 -19.86 -11.83 11.64
C LEU A 396 -20.05 -11.89 13.16
N SER A 397 -20.49 -13.04 13.70
CA SER A 397 -20.56 -13.25 15.15
C SER A 397 -19.18 -13.19 15.81
N THR A 398 -18.14 -13.73 15.18
CA THR A 398 -16.77 -13.63 15.68
C THR A 398 -16.29 -12.17 15.68
N LEU A 399 -16.64 -11.39 14.65
CA LEU A 399 -16.30 -9.95 14.59
C LEU A 399 -17.05 -9.18 15.68
N HIS A 400 -18.34 -9.51 15.93
CA HIS A 400 -19.11 -8.94 17.04
C HIS A 400 -18.45 -9.17 18.40
N ASP A 401 -18.04 -10.40 18.70
CA ASP A 401 -17.46 -10.77 19.99
C ASP A 401 -16.11 -10.07 20.24
N ARG A 402 -15.35 -9.86 19.18
CA ARG A 402 -14.02 -9.25 19.23
C ARG A 402 -14.04 -7.72 19.13
N LEU A 403 -15.14 -7.11 18.72
CA LEU A 403 -15.25 -5.66 18.61
C LEU A 403 -15.31 -5.03 20.00
N ASP A 404 -14.29 -4.26 20.35
CA ASP A 404 -14.23 -3.44 21.55
C ASP A 404 -14.97 -2.11 21.28
N THR A 405 -15.79 -1.65 22.21
CA THR A 405 -16.54 -0.39 22.07
C THR A 405 -15.72 0.85 22.46
N LEU A 406 -14.55 0.69 23.07
CA LEU A 406 -13.62 1.77 23.44
C LEU A 406 -14.27 2.89 24.27
N GLU A 407 -15.25 2.57 25.13
CA GLU A 407 -16.05 3.55 25.90
C GLU A 407 -15.17 4.45 26.78
N ASN A 408 -14.07 3.90 27.33
CA ASN A 408 -13.13 4.68 28.13
C ASN A 408 -12.44 5.77 27.33
N ILE A 409 -12.09 5.49 26.05
CA ILE A 409 -11.47 6.45 25.15
C ILE A 409 -12.47 7.52 24.74
N HIS A 410 -13.68 7.10 24.36
CA HIS A 410 -14.76 8.05 24.08
C HIS A 410 -15.00 8.98 25.25
N ALA A 411 -15.15 8.45 26.49
CA ALA A 411 -15.41 9.24 27.68
C ALA A 411 -14.27 10.25 27.96
N LEU A 412 -13.01 9.80 27.85
CA LEU A 412 -11.85 10.66 28.05
C LEU A 412 -11.88 11.86 27.11
N ILE A 413 -12.04 11.62 25.80
CA ILE A 413 -12.02 12.69 24.79
C ILE A 413 -13.26 13.59 24.93
N ALA A 414 -14.44 13.03 25.16
CA ALA A 414 -15.69 13.76 25.30
C ALA A 414 -15.72 14.68 26.52
N GLN A 415 -15.05 14.31 27.61
CA GLN A 415 -14.96 15.11 28.82
C GLN A 415 -13.90 16.22 28.69
N SER A 416 -12.85 16.00 27.90
CA SER A 416 -11.70 16.88 27.85
C SER A 416 -11.67 17.83 26.66
N ILE A 417 -12.11 17.40 25.47
CA ILE A 417 -12.00 18.17 24.21
C ILE A 417 -13.37 18.75 23.84
N VAL A 418 -13.39 19.99 23.34
CA VAL A 418 -14.59 20.64 22.81
C VAL A 418 -15.07 19.94 21.52
N GLU A 419 -16.32 20.17 21.10
CA GLU A 419 -16.88 19.51 19.90
C GLU A 419 -16.26 20.00 18.59
N ASP A 420 -15.98 21.28 18.47
CA ASP A 420 -15.36 21.89 17.30
C ASP A 420 -14.06 22.61 17.73
N PRO A 421 -12.96 21.91 17.94
CA PRO A 421 -11.72 22.50 18.39
C PRO A 421 -11.02 23.30 17.27
N PRO A 422 -10.17 24.27 17.62
CA PRO A 422 -9.38 25.04 16.67
C PRO A 422 -8.44 24.14 15.88
N PHE A 423 -7.96 24.63 14.74
CA PHE A 423 -7.02 23.89 13.91
C PHE A 423 -5.66 23.72 14.58
N SER A 424 -5.16 24.81 15.19
CA SER A 424 -3.86 24.83 15.81
C SER A 424 -3.95 24.62 17.32
N VAL A 425 -3.17 23.70 17.86
CA VAL A 425 -3.06 23.45 19.31
C VAL A 425 -2.46 24.63 20.08
N ARG A 426 -1.97 25.67 19.39
CA ARG A 426 -1.39 26.88 19.98
C ARG A 426 -2.36 28.06 20.05
N GLU A 427 -3.57 27.91 19.52
CA GLU A 427 -4.59 28.98 19.53
C GLU A 427 -5.37 29.03 20.83
N GLY A 428 -5.39 27.94 21.60
CA GLY A 428 -6.23 27.81 22.79
C GLY A 428 -7.70 27.53 22.43
N GLY A 429 -8.55 27.27 23.44
CA GLY A 429 -9.97 27.02 23.27
C GLY A 429 -10.28 25.57 22.83
N MET A 430 -9.38 24.61 23.11
CA MET A 430 -9.55 23.20 22.76
C MET A 430 -10.00 22.32 23.91
N ILE A 431 -9.81 22.76 25.15
CA ILE A 431 -10.21 22.01 26.36
C ILE A 431 -11.61 22.47 26.80
N ARG A 432 -12.42 21.50 27.19
CA ARG A 432 -13.81 21.75 27.64
C ARG A 432 -13.86 22.39 29.01
N GLU A 433 -14.77 23.36 29.19
CA GLU A 433 -15.07 23.94 30.49
C GLU A 433 -15.50 22.85 31.49
N GLY A 434 -14.98 22.94 32.73
CA GLY A 434 -15.21 21.97 33.80
C GLY A 434 -14.24 20.80 33.80
N PHE A 435 -13.31 20.71 32.84
CA PHE A 435 -12.29 19.67 32.85
C PHE A 435 -11.17 19.95 33.85
N ASN A 436 -10.81 21.26 34.03
CA ASN A 436 -9.77 21.66 34.99
C ASN A 436 -10.14 23.00 35.66
N GLU A 437 -10.19 23.03 37.00
CA GLU A 437 -10.57 24.21 37.78
C GLU A 437 -9.61 25.40 37.59
N GLU A 438 -8.33 25.12 37.43
CA GLU A 438 -7.34 26.18 37.23
C GLU A 438 -7.50 26.87 35.86
N LEU A 439 -7.69 26.07 34.81
CA LEU A 439 -7.97 26.57 33.48
C LEU A 439 -9.26 27.37 33.42
N ASP A 440 -10.34 26.88 34.05
CA ASP A 440 -11.61 27.60 34.13
C ASP A 440 -11.49 28.94 34.83
N THR A 441 -10.65 29.02 35.87
CA THR A 441 -10.38 30.30 36.57
C THR A 441 -9.69 31.32 35.64
N TYR A 442 -8.66 30.92 34.89
CA TYR A 442 -8.01 31.81 33.93
C TYR A 442 -8.95 32.21 32.77
N THR A 443 -9.76 31.28 32.28
CA THR A 443 -10.74 31.55 31.21
C THR A 443 -11.79 32.56 31.65
N LYS A 444 -12.33 32.43 32.87
CA LYS A 444 -13.24 33.41 33.48
C LYS A 444 -12.57 34.76 33.70
N ALA A 445 -11.29 34.78 34.10
CA ALA A 445 -10.53 36.00 34.26
C ALA A 445 -10.35 36.74 32.91
N LYS A 446 -10.08 36.01 31.81
CA LYS A 446 -10.00 36.56 30.46
C LYS A 446 -11.32 37.14 29.99
N GLU A 447 -12.43 36.41 30.17
CA GLU A 447 -13.74 36.81 29.70
C GLU A 447 -14.35 37.96 30.51
N ASN A 448 -14.25 37.89 31.82
CA ASN A 448 -14.90 38.81 32.77
C ASN A 448 -13.93 39.87 33.29
N GLY A 449 -12.67 39.90 32.89
CA GLY A 449 -11.67 40.78 33.44
C GLY A 449 -12.05 42.27 33.40
N THR A 450 -12.72 42.73 32.33
CA THR A 450 -13.24 44.11 32.23
C THR A 450 -14.34 44.37 33.22
N ALA A 451 -15.25 43.41 33.45
CA ALA A 451 -16.31 43.53 34.43
C ALA A 451 -15.77 43.53 35.86
N TRP A 452 -14.74 42.70 36.14
CA TRP A 452 -14.08 42.70 37.47
C TRP A 452 -13.34 44.01 37.77
N ILE A 453 -12.71 44.58 36.74
CA ILE A 453 -12.10 45.92 36.87
C ILE A 453 -13.14 46.99 37.19
N HIS A 454 -14.31 46.96 36.54
CA HIS A 454 -15.44 47.87 36.85
C HIS A 454 -16.02 47.64 38.25
N GLN A 455 -16.14 46.40 38.66
CA GLN A 455 -16.58 46.09 40.01
C GLN A 455 -15.60 46.59 41.07
N LEU A 456 -14.32 46.39 40.91
CA LEU A 456 -13.26 46.91 41.75
C LEU A 456 -13.30 48.45 41.78
N GLU A 457 -13.54 49.11 40.65
CA GLU A 457 -13.69 50.55 40.57
C GLU A 457 -14.88 51.05 41.43
N GLU A 458 -16.02 50.32 41.41
CA GLU A 458 -17.18 50.67 42.24
C GLU A 458 -16.93 50.43 43.74
N GLU A 459 -16.34 49.28 44.07
CA GLU A 459 -15.93 48.96 45.45
C GLU A 459 -14.94 49.98 46.03
N GLU A 460 -13.98 50.39 45.28
CA GLU A 460 -12.98 51.38 45.69
C GLU A 460 -13.59 52.78 45.76
N ARG A 461 -14.60 53.13 44.94
CA ARG A 461 -15.39 54.37 45.11
C ARG A 461 -16.17 54.36 46.38
N GLU A 462 -16.80 53.24 46.76
CA GLU A 462 -17.59 53.14 48.00
C GLU A 462 -16.66 53.20 49.24
N LYS A 463 -15.55 52.48 49.22
CA LYS A 463 -14.55 52.43 50.30
C LYS A 463 -13.90 53.80 50.56
N THR A 464 -13.58 54.55 49.53
CA THR A 464 -12.88 55.83 49.64
C THR A 464 -13.77 57.03 49.69
N GLY A 465 -15.04 56.91 49.25
CA GLY A 465 -15.96 58.04 49.07
C GLY A 465 -15.64 58.94 47.88
N ILE A 466 -14.68 58.57 47.06
CA ILE A 466 -14.16 59.36 45.92
C ILE A 466 -15.02 59.04 44.66
N LYS A 467 -16.03 59.88 44.39
CA LYS A 467 -16.96 59.69 43.27
C LYS A 467 -16.29 59.66 41.87
N ASN A 468 -15.15 60.30 41.69
CA ASN A 468 -14.45 60.49 40.41
C ASN A 468 -13.30 59.53 40.25
N LEU A 469 -13.10 58.58 41.16
CA LEU A 469 -12.08 57.51 41.04
C LEU A 469 -12.36 56.73 39.77
N LYS A 470 -11.29 56.46 38.97
CA LYS A 470 -11.35 55.62 37.77
C LYS A 470 -10.17 54.67 37.73
N VAL A 471 -10.47 53.42 37.38
CA VAL A 471 -9.44 52.45 37.02
C VAL A 471 -9.17 52.55 35.54
N ARG A 472 -7.92 52.71 35.13
CA ARG A 472 -7.49 52.83 33.73
C ARG A 472 -6.27 51.95 33.46
N TYR A 473 -6.07 51.64 32.17
CA TYR A 473 -4.93 50.84 31.67
C TYR A 473 -3.94 51.68 30.89
N ASN A 474 -2.67 51.40 31.07
CA ASN A 474 -1.59 51.95 30.24
C ASN A 474 -0.52 50.89 29.98
N LYS A 475 -0.05 50.77 28.74
CA LYS A 475 0.94 49.76 28.34
C LYS A 475 2.24 49.74 29.14
N VAL A 476 2.63 50.88 29.76
CA VAL A 476 3.88 51.00 30.53
C VAL A 476 3.69 50.70 32.01
N PHE A 477 2.51 50.99 32.58
CA PHE A 477 2.25 50.91 34.02
C PHE A 477 1.17 49.90 34.40
N GLY A 478 0.53 49.27 33.42
CA GLY A 478 -0.58 48.36 33.62
C GLY A 478 -1.88 49.04 34.02
N TYR A 479 -2.68 48.40 34.84
CA TYR A 479 -3.86 48.98 35.45
C TYR A 479 -3.49 49.87 36.63
N TYR A 480 -4.16 51.00 36.75
CA TYR A 480 -3.96 51.97 37.83
C TYR A 480 -5.25 52.72 38.20
N ILE A 481 -5.34 53.14 39.45
CA ILE A 481 -6.42 53.97 39.98
C ILE A 481 -5.99 55.43 39.81
N GLU A 482 -6.80 56.20 39.08
CA GLU A 482 -6.58 57.63 38.88
C GLU A 482 -7.45 58.43 39.83
N VAL A 483 -6.80 59.25 40.69
CA VAL A 483 -7.45 60.13 41.64
C VAL A 483 -7.06 61.58 41.38
N THR A 484 -8.04 62.47 41.27
CA THR A 484 -7.79 63.89 41.06
C THR A 484 -7.19 64.52 42.30
N LYS A 485 -6.31 65.55 42.12
CA LYS A 485 -5.63 66.21 43.21
C LYS A 485 -6.54 66.73 44.30
N SER A 486 -7.78 67.09 43.98
CA SER A 486 -8.81 67.58 44.94
C SER A 486 -9.20 66.53 45.98
N ASN A 487 -8.95 65.25 45.69
CA ASN A 487 -9.47 64.14 46.52
C ASN A 487 -8.31 63.35 47.14
N LEU A 488 -7.10 63.83 47.14
CA LEU A 488 -5.91 63.10 47.63
C LEU A 488 -5.96 62.86 49.14
N GLU A 489 -6.63 63.72 49.90
CA GLU A 489 -6.79 63.56 51.35
C GLU A 489 -7.73 62.40 51.72
N LEU A 490 -8.50 61.88 50.75
CA LEU A 490 -9.40 60.77 50.97
C LEU A 490 -8.76 59.45 50.56
N VAL A 491 -7.52 59.47 50.06
CA VAL A 491 -6.83 58.22 49.63
C VAL A 491 -6.29 57.45 50.84
N PRO A 492 -6.66 56.18 51.01
CA PRO A 492 -6.22 55.30 52.12
C PRO A 492 -4.71 55.08 52.15
N GLU A 493 -4.11 54.84 53.32
CA GLU A 493 -2.66 54.58 53.50
C GLU A 493 -2.17 53.36 52.75
N GLY A 494 -3.08 52.38 52.37
CA GLY A 494 -2.75 51.17 51.58
C GLY A 494 -2.55 51.40 50.09
N TYR A 495 -2.77 52.60 49.55
CA TYR A 495 -2.57 52.90 48.15
C TYR A 495 -1.11 53.25 47.86
N ILE A 496 -0.46 52.49 46.96
CA ILE A 496 0.91 52.73 46.54
C ILE A 496 0.94 53.71 45.37
N ARG A 497 1.50 54.87 45.55
CA ARG A 497 1.64 55.90 44.50
C ARG A 497 2.67 55.47 43.44
N LYS A 498 2.27 55.51 42.17
CA LYS A 498 3.14 55.16 41.00
C LYS A 498 3.55 56.37 40.18
N GLN A 499 2.65 57.34 40.00
CA GLN A 499 2.95 58.51 39.16
C GLN A 499 2.14 59.74 39.61
N THR A 500 2.78 60.93 39.62
CA THR A 500 2.13 62.22 39.81
C THR A 500 1.98 62.93 38.48
N LEU A 501 0.73 63.30 38.13
CA LEU A 501 0.41 64.09 36.95
C LEU A 501 0.03 65.53 37.33
N ALA A 502 -0.15 66.40 36.33
CA ALA A 502 -0.51 67.82 36.58
C ALA A 502 -1.81 67.96 37.40
N ASN A 503 -2.86 67.18 37.13
CA ASN A 503 -4.20 67.30 37.73
C ASN A 503 -4.64 66.02 38.48
N ALA A 504 -3.89 64.96 38.54
CA ALA A 504 -4.25 63.69 39.17
C ALA A 504 -2.99 62.94 39.66
N GLU A 505 -3.21 61.94 40.52
CA GLU A 505 -2.16 60.97 40.88
C GLU A 505 -2.66 59.55 40.56
N ARG A 506 -1.69 58.70 40.24
CA ARG A 506 -1.94 57.30 39.90
C ARG A 506 -1.46 56.39 40.99
N PHE A 507 -2.36 55.55 41.45
CA PHE A 507 -2.10 54.59 42.50
C PHE A 507 -2.32 53.17 42.05
N ILE A 508 -1.79 52.20 42.77
CA ILE A 508 -2.07 50.78 42.70
C ILE A 508 -2.38 50.27 44.08
N THR A 509 -3.29 49.31 44.15
CA THR A 509 -3.59 48.54 45.37
C THR A 509 -3.11 47.09 45.16
N PRO A 510 -2.84 46.33 46.22
CA PRO A 510 -2.53 44.92 46.12
C PRO A 510 -3.60 44.14 45.34
N GLU A 511 -4.86 44.44 45.60
CA GLU A 511 -6.01 43.78 44.91
C GLU A 511 -6.04 44.07 43.42
N LEU A 512 -5.78 45.34 43.03
CA LEU A 512 -5.70 45.72 41.60
C LEU A 512 -4.54 45.04 40.93
N LYS A 513 -3.41 44.84 41.62
CA LYS A 513 -2.23 44.20 41.08
C LYS A 513 -2.43 42.71 40.91
N GLU A 514 -3.04 42.04 41.84
CA GLU A 514 -3.43 40.63 41.75
C GLU A 514 -4.38 40.41 40.58
N LEU A 515 -5.38 41.27 40.41
CA LEU A 515 -6.32 41.24 39.29
C LEU A 515 -5.65 41.49 37.94
N GLU A 516 -4.69 42.43 37.90
CA GLU A 516 -3.89 42.72 36.72
C GLU A 516 -3.04 41.53 36.33
N GLU A 517 -2.31 40.89 37.25
CA GLU A 517 -1.49 39.71 37.00
C GLU A 517 -2.35 38.54 36.52
N LEU A 518 -3.57 38.41 37.06
CA LEU A 518 -4.52 37.42 36.63
C LEU A 518 -5.02 37.67 35.20
N ILE A 519 -5.39 38.88 34.83
CA ILE A 519 -5.94 39.24 33.53
C ILE A 519 -4.87 39.25 32.44
N LEU A 520 -3.74 39.90 32.68
CA LEU A 520 -2.69 40.04 31.67
C LEU A 520 -1.90 38.74 31.45
N GLY A 521 -1.78 37.91 32.50
CA GLY A 521 -1.13 36.60 32.40
C GLY A 521 -2.06 35.48 31.96
N ALA A 522 -3.36 35.69 31.93
CA ALA A 522 -4.35 34.64 31.68
C ALA A 522 -4.17 34.01 30.27
N GLU A 523 -3.97 34.79 29.23
CA GLU A 523 -3.87 34.31 27.86
C GLU A 523 -2.69 33.36 27.62
N ASP A 524 -1.51 33.75 28.07
CA ASP A 524 -0.31 32.91 27.98
C ASP A 524 -0.43 31.63 28.82
N LYS A 525 -1.03 31.75 30.02
CA LYS A 525 -1.25 30.60 30.91
C LYS A 525 -2.32 29.67 30.40
N ILE A 526 -3.43 30.16 29.85
CA ILE A 526 -4.47 29.34 29.21
C ILE A 526 -3.86 28.53 28.10
N THR A 527 -3.13 29.15 27.16
CA THR A 527 -2.54 28.47 26.00
C THR A 527 -1.55 27.39 26.41
N THR A 528 -0.75 27.68 27.44
CA THR A 528 0.26 26.73 27.95
C THR A 528 -0.42 25.55 28.65
N LEU A 529 -1.35 25.82 29.56
CA LEU A 529 -2.10 24.78 30.30
C LEU A 529 -2.91 23.90 29.37
N GLU A 530 -3.63 24.48 28.42
CA GLU A 530 -4.38 23.70 27.41
C GLU A 530 -3.47 22.82 26.57
N TYR A 531 -2.29 23.32 26.17
CA TYR A 531 -1.34 22.51 25.43
C TYR A 531 -0.80 21.35 26.27
N ASP A 532 -0.46 21.57 27.52
CA ASP A 532 0.03 20.51 28.41
C ASP A 532 -1.06 19.44 28.65
N MET A 533 -2.27 19.85 28.93
CA MET A 533 -3.42 18.94 29.07
C MET A 533 -3.70 18.18 27.79
N PHE A 534 -3.67 18.84 26.64
CA PHE A 534 -3.82 18.18 25.36
C PHE A 534 -2.75 17.11 25.16
N CYS A 535 -1.50 17.39 25.50
CA CYS A 535 -0.43 16.39 25.43
C CYS A 535 -0.67 15.20 26.36
N GLU A 536 -1.17 15.41 27.57
CA GLU A 536 -1.55 14.32 28.50
C GLU A 536 -2.67 13.45 27.92
N ILE A 537 -3.74 14.07 27.42
CA ILE A 537 -4.87 13.37 26.79
C ILE A 537 -4.39 12.57 25.58
N ARG A 538 -3.59 13.18 24.69
CA ARG A 538 -3.02 12.52 23.54
C ARG A 538 -2.18 11.31 23.92
N ASN A 539 -1.34 11.41 24.95
CA ASN A 539 -0.50 10.33 25.45
C ASN A 539 -1.35 9.20 26.07
N ALA A 540 -2.44 9.54 26.76
CA ALA A 540 -3.39 8.55 27.29
C ALA A 540 -4.10 7.79 26.17
N VAL A 541 -4.47 8.45 25.07
CA VAL A 541 -5.03 7.80 23.88
C VAL A 541 -3.96 6.95 23.18
N ALA A 542 -2.71 7.43 23.08
CA ALA A 542 -1.60 6.68 22.48
C ALA A 542 -1.32 5.37 23.20
N ALA A 543 -1.49 5.30 24.52
CA ALA A 543 -1.29 4.09 25.30
C ALA A 543 -2.27 2.95 24.91
N GLU A 544 -3.40 3.27 24.28
CA GLU A 544 -4.43 2.32 23.86
C GLU A 544 -4.36 1.97 22.36
N VAL A 545 -3.23 2.27 21.71
CA VAL A 545 -3.06 2.13 20.25
C VAL A 545 -3.42 0.75 19.71
N GLU A 546 -3.00 -0.34 20.38
CA GLU A 546 -3.27 -1.72 19.94
C GLU A 546 -4.77 -2.03 19.89
N ARG A 547 -5.51 -1.61 20.91
CA ARG A 547 -6.97 -1.80 20.96
C ARG A 547 -7.69 -1.04 19.85
N ILE A 548 -7.29 0.21 19.64
CA ILE A 548 -7.89 1.07 18.62
C ILE A 548 -7.58 0.54 17.21
N GLN A 549 -6.31 0.13 16.93
CA GLN A 549 -5.94 -0.48 15.66
C GLN A 549 -6.68 -1.79 15.39
N TYR A 550 -6.90 -2.61 16.43
CA TYR A 550 -7.65 -3.85 16.27
C TYR A 550 -9.13 -3.58 15.93
N CYS A 551 -9.73 -2.56 16.53
CA CYS A 551 -11.08 -2.12 16.17
C CYS A 551 -11.13 -1.58 14.73
N ALA A 552 -10.13 -0.79 14.31
CA ALA A 552 -10.01 -0.32 12.93
C ALA A 552 -10.00 -1.48 11.93
N TYR A 553 -9.23 -2.53 12.23
CA TYR A 553 -9.20 -3.74 11.42
C TYR A 553 -10.56 -4.43 11.33
N ILE A 554 -11.28 -4.60 12.45
CA ILE A 554 -12.64 -5.20 12.44
C ILE A 554 -13.59 -4.36 11.59
N VAL A 555 -13.59 -3.05 11.77
CA VAL A 555 -14.41 -2.12 10.99
C VAL A 555 -14.10 -2.23 9.50
N SER A 556 -12.81 -2.31 9.12
CA SER A 556 -12.39 -2.45 7.73
C SER A 556 -12.86 -3.78 7.11
N VAL A 557 -12.86 -4.89 7.87
CA VAL A 557 -13.39 -6.19 7.43
C VAL A 557 -14.90 -6.10 7.17
N ILE A 558 -15.65 -5.50 8.08
CA ILE A 558 -17.11 -5.32 7.94
C ILE A 558 -17.41 -4.47 6.70
N ASP A 559 -16.64 -3.40 6.49
CA ASP A 559 -16.78 -2.52 5.33
C ASP A 559 -16.46 -3.24 4.00
N CYS A 560 -15.45 -4.12 3.97
CA CYS A 560 -15.18 -4.96 2.82
C CYS A 560 -16.35 -5.91 2.51
N LEU A 561 -16.88 -6.60 3.54
CA LEU A 561 -17.97 -7.54 3.36
C LEU A 561 -19.25 -6.85 2.86
N GLN A 562 -19.60 -5.67 3.43
CA GLN A 562 -20.74 -4.90 2.95
C GLN A 562 -20.54 -4.40 1.50
N SER A 563 -19.32 -3.97 1.15
CA SER A 563 -18.96 -3.54 -0.21
C SER A 563 -19.18 -4.65 -1.23
N LEU A 564 -18.68 -5.86 -0.94
CA LEU A 564 -18.84 -7.04 -1.79
C LEU A 564 -20.31 -7.45 -1.91
N ALA A 565 -21.09 -7.38 -0.82
CA ALA A 565 -22.52 -7.67 -0.81
C ALA A 565 -23.32 -6.63 -1.63
N GLU A 566 -23.01 -5.33 -1.51
CA GLU A 566 -23.62 -4.26 -2.30
C GLU A 566 -23.37 -4.47 -3.79
N VAL A 567 -22.13 -4.79 -4.18
CA VAL A 567 -21.78 -5.06 -5.58
C VAL A 567 -22.51 -6.30 -6.10
N ALA A 568 -22.54 -7.37 -5.32
CA ALA A 568 -23.20 -8.63 -5.68
C ALA A 568 -24.68 -8.39 -5.98
N GLN A 569 -25.38 -7.63 -5.14
CA GLN A 569 -26.80 -7.34 -5.33
C GLN A 569 -27.04 -6.44 -6.56
N ASN A 570 -26.28 -5.36 -6.68
CA ASN A 570 -26.47 -4.40 -7.77
C ASN A 570 -26.14 -4.97 -9.16
N ARG A 571 -25.36 -6.07 -9.22
CA ARG A 571 -24.89 -6.68 -10.47
C ARG A 571 -25.33 -8.11 -10.67
N SER A 572 -26.22 -8.62 -9.81
CA SER A 572 -26.72 -10.01 -9.86
C SER A 572 -25.57 -11.01 -9.91
N TYR A 573 -24.61 -10.90 -8.99
CA TYR A 573 -23.56 -11.87 -8.79
C TYR A 573 -24.04 -13.00 -7.89
N VAL A 574 -23.46 -14.18 -8.05
CA VAL A 574 -23.86 -15.39 -7.30
C VAL A 574 -22.75 -15.86 -6.37
N LYS A 575 -23.13 -16.50 -5.27
CA LYS A 575 -22.19 -17.17 -4.36
C LYS A 575 -21.52 -18.34 -5.09
N PRO A 576 -20.19 -18.37 -5.25
CA PRO A 576 -19.50 -19.54 -5.80
C PRO A 576 -19.42 -20.65 -4.76
N LEU A 577 -19.44 -21.91 -5.23
CA LEU A 577 -18.99 -23.05 -4.45
C LEU A 577 -17.45 -23.11 -4.54
N VAL A 578 -16.74 -23.05 -3.42
CA VAL A 578 -15.28 -23.11 -3.39
C VAL A 578 -14.83 -24.31 -2.55
N ASP A 579 -13.97 -25.14 -3.13
CA ASP A 579 -13.41 -26.33 -2.47
C ASP A 579 -11.95 -26.59 -2.87
N ASP A 580 -11.37 -27.65 -2.27
CA ASP A 580 -10.01 -28.10 -2.58
C ASP A 580 -9.91 -28.98 -3.84
N GLY A 581 -11.01 -29.14 -4.57
CA GLY A 581 -11.11 -29.91 -5.80
C GLY A 581 -10.35 -29.28 -6.97
N ASP A 582 -10.41 -29.96 -8.09
CA ASP A 582 -9.65 -29.58 -9.29
C ASP A 582 -10.53 -28.97 -10.41
N VAL A 583 -11.85 -28.82 -10.16
CA VAL A 583 -12.79 -28.38 -11.19
C VAL A 583 -12.95 -26.86 -11.17
N ILE A 584 -12.94 -26.25 -12.34
CA ILE A 584 -13.43 -24.88 -12.56
C ILE A 584 -14.62 -24.99 -13.51
N GLU A 585 -15.83 -24.87 -12.99
CA GLU A 585 -17.07 -24.84 -13.75
C GLU A 585 -17.78 -23.50 -13.54
N ILE A 586 -17.95 -22.74 -14.61
CA ILE A 586 -18.62 -21.44 -14.61
C ILE A 586 -19.71 -21.50 -15.68
N LYS A 587 -20.96 -21.28 -15.27
CA LYS A 587 -22.11 -21.16 -16.17
C LYS A 587 -22.55 -19.72 -16.29
N GLY A 588 -22.77 -19.25 -17.49
CA GLY A 588 -23.19 -17.88 -17.74
C GLY A 588 -22.21 -16.83 -17.22
N GLY A 589 -20.90 -17.10 -17.30
CA GLY A 589 -19.87 -16.19 -16.81
C GLY A 589 -19.85 -14.86 -17.58
N ARG A 590 -19.62 -13.73 -16.90
CA ARG A 590 -19.52 -12.38 -17.44
C ARG A 590 -18.25 -11.72 -16.99
N HIS A 591 -17.70 -10.80 -17.80
CA HIS A 591 -16.49 -10.08 -17.43
C HIS A 591 -16.83 -8.87 -16.53
N PRO A 592 -16.41 -8.83 -15.27
CA PRO A 592 -16.89 -7.84 -14.29
C PRO A 592 -16.64 -6.38 -14.70
N VAL A 593 -15.51 -6.11 -15.34
CA VAL A 593 -15.13 -4.75 -15.75
C VAL A 593 -15.81 -4.37 -17.06
N VAL A 594 -15.74 -5.24 -18.08
CA VAL A 594 -16.31 -4.96 -19.41
C VAL A 594 -17.83 -4.81 -19.32
N GLU A 595 -18.51 -5.68 -18.57
CA GLU A 595 -19.95 -5.56 -18.29
C GLU A 595 -20.33 -4.20 -17.70
N LYS A 596 -19.48 -3.64 -16.83
CA LYS A 596 -19.72 -2.31 -16.23
C LYS A 596 -19.55 -1.16 -17.22
N MET A 597 -18.65 -1.32 -18.18
CA MET A 597 -18.25 -0.23 -19.09
C MET A 597 -19.01 -0.23 -20.42
N MET A 598 -19.75 -1.30 -20.73
CA MET A 598 -20.52 -1.41 -21.96
C MET A 598 -21.91 -0.78 -21.82
N ASP A 599 -22.35 -0.04 -22.86
CA ASP A 599 -23.70 0.49 -22.98
C ASP A 599 -24.70 -0.57 -23.54
N GLY A 600 -24.46 -1.85 -23.36
CA GLY A 600 -25.27 -2.94 -23.86
C GLY A 600 -25.19 -4.20 -23.03
N GLN A 601 -25.97 -5.20 -23.40
CA GLN A 601 -25.96 -6.47 -22.69
C GLN A 601 -24.67 -7.26 -23.00
N PHE A 602 -23.96 -7.67 -21.97
CA PHE A 602 -22.79 -8.57 -22.08
C PHE A 602 -23.28 -9.99 -22.46
N ILE A 603 -22.58 -10.64 -23.36
CA ILE A 603 -22.90 -12.02 -23.78
C ILE A 603 -22.18 -13.01 -22.85
N PRO A 604 -22.92 -13.74 -22.00
CA PRO A 604 -22.32 -14.65 -21.05
C PRO A 604 -21.74 -15.89 -21.70
N ASN A 605 -20.69 -16.46 -21.12
CA ASN A 605 -20.03 -17.66 -21.62
C ASN A 605 -19.79 -18.69 -20.51
N ASP A 606 -19.86 -19.95 -20.88
CA ASP A 606 -19.57 -21.04 -19.97
C ASP A 606 -18.08 -21.42 -20.05
N THR A 607 -17.55 -21.90 -18.93
CA THR A 607 -16.17 -22.41 -18.83
C THR A 607 -16.19 -23.71 -18.04
N TYR A 608 -15.52 -24.72 -18.57
CA TYR A 608 -15.28 -25.96 -17.86
C TYR A 608 -13.83 -26.39 -18.03
N LEU A 609 -13.13 -26.54 -16.92
CA LEU A 609 -11.75 -27.05 -16.85
C LEU A 609 -11.65 -28.03 -15.68
N ASP A 610 -11.01 -29.16 -15.93
CA ASP A 610 -10.65 -30.15 -14.92
C ASP A 610 -9.23 -30.66 -15.13
N ARG A 611 -8.80 -31.70 -14.42
CA ARG A 611 -7.46 -32.29 -14.61
C ARG A 611 -7.46 -33.54 -15.47
N GLU A 612 -8.61 -34.02 -15.89
CA GLU A 612 -8.76 -35.27 -16.63
C GLU A 612 -9.15 -35.03 -18.08
N ASP A 613 -10.38 -34.59 -18.32
CA ASP A 613 -10.98 -34.50 -19.65
C ASP A 613 -10.73 -33.18 -20.36
N THR A 614 -10.71 -32.07 -19.63
CA THR A 614 -10.59 -30.72 -20.20
C THR A 614 -9.57 -29.89 -19.41
N ARG A 615 -8.34 -30.33 -19.41
CA ARG A 615 -7.24 -29.63 -18.74
C ARG A 615 -6.76 -28.43 -19.53
N LEU A 616 -6.73 -28.56 -20.87
CA LEU A 616 -6.26 -27.52 -21.77
C LEU A 616 -7.31 -27.26 -22.85
N ALA A 617 -7.83 -26.05 -22.89
CA ALA A 617 -8.78 -25.57 -23.89
C ALA A 617 -8.06 -24.70 -24.94
N ILE A 618 -7.96 -25.17 -26.17
CA ILE A 618 -7.43 -24.41 -27.30
C ILE A 618 -8.59 -23.60 -27.90
N ILE A 619 -8.46 -22.27 -27.94
CA ILE A 619 -9.51 -21.36 -28.38
C ILE A 619 -9.08 -20.70 -29.68
N THR A 620 -9.73 -21.07 -30.79
CA THR A 620 -9.49 -20.48 -32.10
C THR A 620 -10.55 -19.44 -32.49
N GLY A 621 -10.24 -18.61 -33.45
CA GLY A 621 -11.17 -17.60 -33.97
C GLY A 621 -10.48 -16.27 -34.28
N PRO A 622 -11.20 -15.32 -34.91
CA PRO A 622 -10.63 -14.05 -35.34
C PRO A 622 -10.28 -13.12 -34.17
N ASN A 623 -9.36 -12.17 -34.43
CA ASN A 623 -9.13 -11.06 -33.49
C ASN A 623 -10.37 -10.18 -33.37
N MET A 624 -10.56 -9.51 -32.26
CA MET A 624 -11.75 -8.71 -31.88
C MET A 624 -13.04 -9.53 -31.60
N ALA A 625 -13.01 -10.85 -31.75
CA ALA A 625 -14.19 -11.67 -31.45
C ALA A 625 -14.43 -11.89 -29.94
N GLY A 626 -13.46 -11.58 -29.09
CA GLY A 626 -13.57 -11.62 -27.62
C GLY A 626 -12.83 -12.77 -26.92
N LYS A 627 -11.89 -13.46 -27.58
CA LYS A 627 -11.07 -14.53 -26.99
C LYS A 627 -10.39 -14.10 -25.69
N SER A 628 -9.60 -13.04 -25.76
CA SER A 628 -8.85 -12.51 -24.62
C SER A 628 -9.77 -12.03 -23.48
N THR A 629 -10.92 -11.45 -23.82
CA THR A 629 -11.94 -11.04 -22.83
C THR A 629 -12.51 -12.24 -22.09
N TYR A 630 -12.83 -13.33 -22.82
CA TYR A 630 -13.32 -14.56 -22.22
C TYR A 630 -12.28 -15.21 -21.27
N MET A 631 -11.02 -15.27 -21.69
CA MET A 631 -9.98 -15.86 -20.85
C MET A 631 -9.73 -15.04 -19.59
N ARG A 632 -9.64 -13.69 -19.72
CA ARG A 632 -9.51 -12.79 -18.56
C ARG A 632 -10.73 -12.88 -17.63
N GLN A 633 -11.94 -12.98 -18.18
CA GLN A 633 -13.17 -13.22 -17.42
C GLN A 633 -13.04 -14.44 -16.51
N THR A 634 -12.58 -15.56 -17.04
CA THR A 634 -12.39 -16.80 -16.25
C THR A 634 -11.39 -16.59 -15.12
N ALA A 635 -10.24 -15.97 -15.40
CA ALA A 635 -9.23 -15.68 -14.38
C ALA A 635 -9.76 -14.74 -13.29
N LEU A 636 -10.51 -13.68 -13.67
CA LEU A 636 -11.10 -12.74 -12.72
C LEU A 636 -12.19 -13.39 -11.86
N ILE A 637 -13.02 -14.27 -12.42
CA ILE A 637 -14.04 -15.01 -11.65
C ILE A 637 -13.38 -15.92 -10.62
N VAL A 638 -12.33 -16.66 -10.99
CA VAL A 638 -11.56 -17.49 -10.07
C VAL A 638 -10.93 -16.64 -8.97
N LEU A 639 -10.30 -15.51 -9.32
CA LEU A 639 -9.71 -14.57 -8.35
C LEU A 639 -10.77 -14.02 -7.39
N MET A 640 -11.93 -13.58 -7.92
CA MET A 640 -13.05 -13.07 -7.11
C MET A 640 -13.57 -14.13 -6.13
N ALA A 641 -13.68 -15.38 -6.56
CA ALA A 641 -14.07 -16.48 -5.67
C ALA A 641 -13.06 -16.64 -4.51
N GLN A 642 -11.75 -16.59 -4.80
CA GLN A 642 -10.70 -16.78 -3.79
C GLN A 642 -10.44 -15.56 -2.89
N ILE A 643 -10.95 -14.38 -3.21
CA ILE A 643 -10.99 -13.27 -2.24
C ILE A 643 -12.21 -13.34 -1.31
N GLY A 644 -13.14 -14.28 -1.54
CA GLY A 644 -14.39 -14.39 -0.79
C GLY A 644 -15.52 -13.51 -1.32
N SER A 645 -15.49 -13.16 -2.61
CA SER A 645 -16.54 -12.37 -3.28
C SER A 645 -17.50 -13.26 -4.05
N PHE A 646 -18.76 -12.82 -4.17
CA PHE A 646 -19.67 -13.33 -5.17
C PHE A 646 -19.15 -13.01 -6.57
N VAL A 647 -19.54 -13.81 -7.57
CA VAL A 647 -18.95 -13.79 -8.91
C VAL A 647 -19.99 -13.49 -10.00
N PRO A 648 -19.61 -12.84 -11.10
CA PRO A 648 -20.49 -12.54 -12.24
C PRO A 648 -20.77 -13.79 -13.09
N ALA A 649 -21.63 -14.64 -12.60
CA ALA A 649 -22.05 -15.90 -13.25
C ALA A 649 -23.49 -16.23 -12.89
N GLU A 650 -24.06 -17.25 -13.55
CA GLU A 650 -25.31 -17.89 -13.13
C GLU A 650 -25.04 -18.97 -12.08
N GLN A 651 -23.96 -19.72 -12.24
CA GLN A 651 -23.43 -20.68 -11.29
C GLN A 651 -21.92 -20.77 -11.42
N ALA A 652 -21.21 -20.97 -10.31
CA ALA A 652 -19.77 -21.18 -10.32
C ALA A 652 -19.35 -22.20 -9.26
N HIS A 653 -18.54 -23.19 -9.67
CA HIS A 653 -17.82 -24.11 -8.81
C HIS A 653 -16.34 -23.97 -9.10
N ILE A 654 -15.57 -23.56 -8.11
CA ILE A 654 -14.17 -23.22 -8.24
C ILE A 654 -13.33 -24.04 -7.27
N GLY A 655 -12.59 -25.01 -7.83
CA GLY A 655 -11.50 -25.64 -7.11
C GLY A 655 -10.33 -24.67 -6.95
N ILE A 656 -9.81 -24.53 -5.74
CA ILE A 656 -8.78 -23.56 -5.38
C ILE A 656 -7.54 -23.72 -6.29
N VAL A 657 -7.09 -22.60 -6.85
CA VAL A 657 -5.85 -22.52 -7.63
C VAL A 657 -4.75 -21.81 -6.83
N ASP A 658 -3.53 -22.31 -6.95
CA ASP A 658 -2.38 -21.73 -6.22
C ASP A 658 -1.81 -20.47 -6.89
N ARG A 659 -1.97 -20.37 -8.22
CA ARG A 659 -1.46 -19.28 -9.05
C ARG A 659 -2.32 -19.03 -10.26
N ILE A 660 -2.41 -17.79 -10.68
CA ILE A 660 -2.93 -17.43 -12.00
C ILE A 660 -1.80 -16.79 -12.78
N PHE A 661 -1.42 -17.38 -13.90
CA PHE A 661 -0.47 -16.82 -14.84
C PHE A 661 -1.18 -16.33 -16.08
N THR A 662 -0.80 -15.13 -16.53
CA THR A 662 -1.36 -14.57 -17.76
C THR A 662 -0.27 -14.10 -18.70
N ARG A 663 -0.38 -14.50 -19.96
CA ARG A 663 0.36 -13.95 -21.08
C ARG A 663 -0.66 -13.44 -22.10
N VAL A 664 -0.86 -12.12 -22.15
CA VAL A 664 -1.89 -11.49 -22.99
C VAL A 664 -1.28 -10.29 -23.72
N GLY A 665 -1.24 -10.35 -25.05
CA GLY A 665 -0.86 -9.27 -25.94
C GLY A 665 0.51 -8.61 -25.66
N ALA A 666 1.26 -8.25 -26.70
CA ALA A 666 2.48 -7.47 -26.51
C ALA A 666 2.16 -6.02 -26.15
N SER A 667 2.61 -5.54 -24.99
CA SER A 667 2.89 -4.12 -24.81
C SER A 667 4.35 -3.93 -25.23
N ASP A 668 4.60 -3.06 -26.22
CA ASP A 668 5.94 -2.64 -26.55
C ASP A 668 6.56 -1.94 -25.35
N ASP A 669 7.44 -2.63 -24.65
CA ASP A 669 8.29 -2.00 -23.63
C ASP A 669 9.55 -1.49 -24.30
N LEU A 670 9.43 -0.36 -24.99
CA LEU A 670 10.52 0.31 -25.68
C LEU A 670 11.62 0.79 -24.70
N SER A 671 11.30 0.91 -23.41
CA SER A 671 12.23 1.41 -22.39
C SER A 671 13.32 0.40 -22.05
N ALA A 672 13.03 -0.90 -22.13
CA ALA A 672 14.00 -1.97 -21.82
C ALA A 672 14.89 -2.38 -23.01
N GLY A 673 14.70 -1.82 -24.23
CA GLY A 673 15.50 -2.15 -25.42
C GLY A 673 15.39 -3.62 -25.87
N GLN A 674 14.44 -4.39 -25.34
CA GLN A 674 14.24 -5.80 -25.68
C GLN A 674 13.20 -5.93 -26.81
N SER A 675 13.41 -6.90 -27.70
CA SER A 675 12.41 -7.21 -28.72
C SER A 675 11.17 -7.79 -28.06
N THR A 676 9.98 -7.45 -28.61
CA THR A 676 8.68 -7.97 -28.16
C THR A 676 8.64 -9.49 -28.06
N PHE A 677 9.34 -10.18 -28.97
CA PHE A 677 9.48 -11.63 -28.94
C PHE A 677 10.33 -12.13 -27.77
N MET A 678 11.42 -11.43 -27.40
CA MET A 678 12.22 -11.80 -26.23
C MET A 678 11.45 -11.62 -24.92
N VAL A 679 10.70 -10.53 -24.78
CA VAL A 679 9.81 -10.30 -23.62
C VAL A 679 8.77 -11.44 -23.52
N GLU A 680 8.15 -11.80 -24.66
CA GLU A 680 7.18 -12.90 -24.72
C GLU A 680 7.82 -14.21 -24.26
N MET A 681 8.99 -14.57 -24.77
CA MET A 681 9.66 -15.83 -24.39
C MET A 681 10.10 -15.83 -22.93
N THR A 682 10.48 -14.70 -22.38
CA THR A 682 10.84 -14.57 -20.95
C THR A 682 9.60 -14.78 -20.07
N GLU A 683 8.44 -14.22 -20.44
CA GLU A 683 7.17 -14.42 -19.70
C GLU A 683 6.75 -15.89 -19.79
N VAL A 684 6.80 -16.51 -20.96
CA VAL A 684 6.49 -17.94 -21.15
C VAL A 684 7.44 -18.82 -20.32
N ALA A 685 8.75 -18.54 -20.35
CA ALA A 685 9.72 -19.28 -19.55
C ALA A 685 9.41 -19.17 -18.05
N ASN A 686 9.06 -17.97 -17.56
CA ASN A 686 8.65 -17.78 -16.17
C ASN A 686 7.43 -18.64 -15.82
N ILE A 687 6.44 -18.70 -16.70
CA ILE A 687 5.24 -19.52 -16.50
C ILE A 687 5.62 -21.00 -16.43
N LEU A 688 6.38 -21.51 -17.41
CA LEU A 688 6.74 -22.92 -17.49
C LEU A 688 7.61 -23.40 -16.31
N HIS A 689 8.43 -22.52 -15.74
CA HIS A 689 9.25 -22.84 -14.57
C HIS A 689 8.51 -22.78 -13.23
N ASN A 690 7.42 -22.00 -13.14
CA ASN A 690 6.76 -21.72 -11.87
C ASN A 690 5.35 -22.29 -11.77
N ALA A 691 4.73 -22.69 -12.87
CA ALA A 691 3.39 -23.28 -12.87
C ALA A 691 3.40 -24.65 -12.19
N THR A 692 2.33 -24.95 -11.47
CA THR A 692 2.05 -26.25 -10.86
C THR A 692 0.80 -26.88 -11.49
N ASN A 693 0.51 -28.09 -11.14
CA ASN A 693 -0.73 -28.76 -11.59
C ASN A 693 -2.02 -28.14 -11.00
N LYS A 694 -1.90 -27.26 -9.97
CA LYS A 694 -3.02 -26.49 -9.40
C LYS A 694 -3.16 -25.09 -10.01
N SER A 695 -2.25 -24.67 -10.87
CA SER A 695 -2.25 -23.34 -11.48
C SER A 695 -3.31 -23.19 -12.57
N LEU A 696 -3.74 -21.96 -12.81
CA LEU A 696 -4.55 -21.56 -13.96
C LEU A 696 -3.70 -20.72 -14.92
N LEU A 697 -3.55 -21.17 -16.15
CA LEU A 697 -2.76 -20.49 -17.17
C LEU A 697 -3.67 -19.85 -18.21
N ILE A 698 -3.42 -18.58 -18.52
CA ILE A 698 -4.12 -17.79 -19.54
C ILE A 698 -3.08 -17.34 -20.56
N LEU A 699 -3.06 -18.03 -21.72
CA LEU A 699 -2.03 -17.85 -22.74
C LEU A 699 -2.66 -17.36 -24.04
N ASP A 700 -2.30 -16.16 -24.46
CA ASP A 700 -2.88 -15.51 -25.65
C ASP A 700 -1.80 -15.26 -26.70
N GLU A 701 -2.00 -15.84 -27.89
CA GLU A 701 -1.21 -15.62 -29.10
C GLU A 701 0.30 -15.87 -28.94
N ILE A 702 0.72 -16.97 -28.34
CA ILE A 702 2.14 -17.33 -28.24
C ILE A 702 2.74 -17.63 -29.62
N GLY A 703 3.96 -17.13 -29.86
CA GLY A 703 4.72 -17.34 -31.09
C GLY A 703 4.44 -16.32 -32.19
N ARG A 704 3.68 -15.24 -31.91
CA ARG A 704 3.33 -14.23 -32.92
C ARG A 704 4.48 -13.30 -33.30
N GLY A 705 5.46 -13.13 -32.44
CA GLY A 705 6.58 -12.20 -32.62
C GLY A 705 7.71 -12.67 -33.56
N THR A 706 7.56 -13.83 -34.22
CA THR A 706 8.58 -14.44 -35.09
C THR A 706 7.97 -15.00 -36.38
N SER A 707 8.76 -15.76 -37.20
CA SER A 707 8.24 -16.41 -38.40
C SER A 707 7.13 -17.41 -38.07
N THR A 708 6.19 -17.59 -39.01
CA THR A 708 5.01 -18.45 -38.78
C THR A 708 5.37 -19.86 -38.35
N PHE A 709 6.38 -20.48 -38.97
CA PHE A 709 6.78 -21.83 -38.62
C PHE A 709 7.50 -21.91 -37.28
N ASP A 710 8.40 -20.98 -36.97
CA ASP A 710 9.08 -20.94 -35.69
C ASP A 710 8.05 -20.70 -34.56
N GLY A 711 7.12 -19.73 -34.75
CA GLY A 711 6.08 -19.44 -33.78
C GLY A 711 5.15 -20.64 -33.54
N LEU A 712 4.71 -21.33 -34.59
CA LEU A 712 3.91 -22.54 -34.50
C LEU A 712 4.65 -23.67 -33.76
N SER A 713 5.94 -23.89 -34.09
CA SER A 713 6.73 -24.96 -33.44
C SER A 713 6.90 -24.70 -31.94
N ILE A 714 7.16 -23.44 -31.53
CA ILE A 714 7.26 -23.06 -30.12
C ILE A 714 5.91 -23.21 -29.41
N ALA A 715 4.82 -22.71 -30.00
CA ALA A 715 3.49 -22.82 -29.42
C ALA A 715 3.06 -24.27 -29.24
N TRP A 716 3.37 -25.13 -30.22
CA TRP A 716 3.11 -26.57 -30.16
C TRP A 716 3.85 -27.23 -29.01
N ALA A 717 5.17 -27.04 -28.94
CA ALA A 717 6.01 -27.61 -27.88
C ALA A 717 5.60 -27.11 -26.48
N VAL A 718 5.25 -25.82 -26.34
CA VAL A 718 4.72 -25.24 -25.07
C VAL A 718 3.43 -25.95 -24.67
N LEU A 719 2.51 -26.20 -25.60
CA LEU A 719 1.26 -26.90 -25.31
C LEU A 719 1.48 -28.35 -24.91
N GLU A 720 2.39 -29.07 -25.59
CA GLU A 720 2.75 -30.45 -25.20
C GLU A 720 3.35 -30.47 -23.79
N TYR A 721 4.24 -29.56 -23.46
CA TYR A 721 4.88 -29.46 -22.15
C TYR A 721 3.88 -29.16 -21.03
N ILE A 722 2.93 -28.25 -21.28
CA ILE A 722 1.85 -27.91 -20.31
C ILE A 722 0.86 -29.08 -20.15
N ALA A 723 0.51 -29.75 -21.24
CA ALA A 723 -0.44 -30.84 -21.24
C ALA A 723 0.11 -32.11 -20.56
N ASP A 724 1.42 -32.27 -20.51
CA ASP A 724 2.03 -33.42 -19.84
C ASP A 724 1.89 -33.28 -18.31
N THR A 725 1.19 -34.24 -17.71
CA THR A 725 0.97 -34.31 -16.27
C THR A 725 2.23 -34.61 -15.45
N LYS A 726 3.27 -35.11 -16.09
CA LYS A 726 4.55 -35.35 -15.45
C LYS A 726 5.39 -34.06 -15.36
N GLN A 727 5.15 -33.12 -16.28
CA GLN A 727 5.81 -31.81 -16.28
C GLN A 727 5.02 -30.77 -15.49
N ILE A 728 3.85 -30.34 -16.00
CA ILE A 728 3.02 -29.33 -15.36
C ILE A 728 1.60 -29.85 -15.09
N GLY A 729 0.83 -30.16 -16.13
CA GLY A 729 -0.54 -30.63 -16.03
C GLY A 729 -1.52 -29.58 -15.50
N ALA A 730 -1.28 -28.27 -15.77
CA ALA A 730 -2.10 -27.17 -15.28
C ALA A 730 -3.36 -26.95 -16.10
N LYS A 731 -4.42 -26.41 -15.44
CA LYS A 731 -5.61 -25.92 -16.13
C LYS A 731 -5.28 -24.72 -17.01
N THR A 732 -5.57 -24.79 -18.32
CA THR A 732 -5.05 -23.82 -19.28
C THR A 732 -6.12 -23.40 -20.28
N LEU A 733 -6.25 -22.08 -20.49
CA LEU A 733 -6.95 -21.48 -21.62
C LEU A 733 -5.89 -20.93 -22.58
N PHE A 734 -5.87 -21.40 -23.81
CA PHE A 734 -4.88 -21.05 -24.82
C PHE A 734 -5.57 -20.49 -26.07
N ALA A 735 -5.46 -19.19 -26.30
CA ALA A 735 -5.98 -18.60 -27.53
C ALA A 735 -4.89 -18.51 -28.60
N THR A 736 -5.26 -18.84 -29.84
CA THR A 736 -4.32 -18.88 -30.94
C THR A 736 -4.97 -18.57 -32.27
N HIS A 737 -4.13 -18.18 -33.23
CA HIS A 737 -4.46 -18.08 -34.65
C HIS A 737 -3.95 -19.28 -35.47
N TYR A 738 -3.13 -20.12 -34.84
CA TYR A 738 -2.61 -21.32 -35.50
C TYR A 738 -3.71 -22.41 -35.47
N HIS A 739 -4.42 -22.59 -36.58
CA HIS A 739 -5.46 -23.62 -36.71
C HIS A 739 -4.90 -25.03 -36.60
N GLU A 740 -3.62 -25.19 -36.92
CA GLU A 740 -2.88 -26.45 -36.84
C GLU A 740 -2.84 -27.00 -35.42
N LEU A 741 -2.81 -26.13 -34.41
CA LEU A 741 -2.84 -26.57 -33.02
C LEU A 741 -4.14 -27.27 -32.60
N SER A 742 -5.21 -27.10 -33.38
CA SER A 742 -6.47 -27.85 -33.15
C SER A 742 -6.31 -29.38 -33.35
N GLU A 743 -5.27 -29.81 -34.06
CA GLU A 743 -4.97 -31.23 -34.22
C GLU A 743 -4.46 -31.93 -32.95
N LEU A 744 -4.09 -31.13 -31.91
CA LEU A 744 -3.67 -31.69 -30.61
C LEU A 744 -4.83 -32.36 -29.86
N GLU A 745 -6.06 -31.97 -30.14
CA GLU A 745 -7.23 -32.71 -29.63
C GLU A 745 -7.25 -34.15 -30.22
N GLY A 746 -7.41 -35.13 -29.36
CA GLY A 746 -7.33 -36.53 -29.73
C GLY A 746 -5.91 -37.14 -29.81
N LYS A 747 -4.87 -36.29 -29.80
CA LYS A 747 -3.48 -36.74 -29.70
C LYS A 747 -2.95 -36.63 -28.27
N LEU A 748 -3.34 -35.57 -27.57
CA LEU A 748 -2.96 -35.32 -26.16
C LEU A 748 -4.20 -35.52 -25.27
N SER A 749 -4.02 -36.21 -24.17
CA SER A 749 -5.09 -36.40 -23.17
C SER A 749 -5.39 -35.07 -22.49
N GLY A 750 -6.67 -34.76 -22.26
CA GLY A 750 -7.10 -33.55 -21.57
C GLY A 750 -7.08 -32.29 -22.43
N VAL A 751 -6.85 -32.37 -23.73
CA VAL A 751 -6.89 -31.23 -24.67
C VAL A 751 -8.26 -31.22 -25.40
N LYS A 752 -8.87 -30.04 -25.43
CA LYS A 752 -10.16 -29.79 -26.07
C LYS A 752 -10.13 -28.51 -26.89
N ASN A 753 -10.76 -28.55 -28.08
CA ASN A 753 -10.87 -27.40 -28.96
C ASN A 753 -12.16 -26.61 -28.75
N TYR A 754 -12.05 -25.32 -28.79
CA TYR A 754 -13.14 -24.37 -28.74
C TYR A 754 -12.96 -23.30 -29.82
N CYS A 755 -14.04 -22.71 -30.28
CA CYS A 755 -14.00 -21.58 -31.20
C CYS A 755 -15.03 -20.52 -30.78
N ILE A 756 -14.83 -19.30 -31.27
CA ILE A 756 -15.83 -18.25 -31.12
C ILE A 756 -16.85 -18.42 -32.27
N ALA A 757 -18.12 -18.47 -31.90
CA ALA A 757 -19.22 -18.52 -32.83
C ALA A 757 -19.27 -17.25 -33.69
N VAL A 758 -19.35 -17.48 -35.03
CA VAL A 758 -19.44 -16.46 -36.04
C VAL A 758 -20.67 -16.79 -36.91
N GLN A 759 -21.47 -15.78 -37.18
CA GLN A 759 -22.59 -15.91 -38.15
C GLN A 759 -22.22 -15.18 -39.43
N GLU A 760 -22.22 -15.89 -40.54
CA GLU A 760 -21.99 -15.33 -41.87
C GLU A 760 -23.31 -14.80 -42.44
N GLN A 761 -23.32 -13.51 -42.83
CA GLN A 761 -24.43 -12.90 -43.55
C GLN A 761 -23.95 -12.40 -44.93
N GLY A 762 -23.94 -13.30 -45.92
CA GLY A 762 -23.41 -13.00 -47.24
C GLY A 762 -21.90 -12.74 -47.22
N GLU A 763 -21.43 -11.55 -47.51
CA GLU A 763 -20.02 -11.16 -47.46
C GLU A 763 -19.58 -10.60 -46.06
N ASP A 764 -20.53 -10.34 -45.17
CA ASP A 764 -20.27 -9.79 -43.83
C ASP A 764 -20.32 -10.88 -42.77
N ILE A 765 -19.63 -10.61 -41.64
CA ILE A 765 -19.59 -11.49 -40.47
C ILE A 765 -20.09 -10.76 -39.24
N ILE A 766 -20.88 -11.49 -38.45
CA ILE A 766 -21.31 -11.05 -37.12
C ILE A 766 -20.65 -11.93 -36.09
N PHE A 767 -19.86 -11.35 -35.21
CA PHE A 767 -19.28 -12.05 -34.07
C PHE A 767 -20.33 -12.23 -32.98
N LEU A 768 -20.74 -13.47 -32.74
CA LEU A 768 -21.73 -13.79 -31.71
C LEU A 768 -21.13 -13.73 -30.30
N ARG A 769 -19.79 -13.61 -30.18
CA ARG A 769 -19.04 -13.55 -28.90
C ARG A 769 -19.35 -14.73 -27.95
N LYS A 770 -19.85 -15.84 -28.50
CA LYS A 770 -20.16 -17.08 -27.76
C LYS A 770 -19.09 -18.12 -28.04
N ILE A 771 -18.54 -18.73 -26.99
CA ILE A 771 -17.58 -19.82 -27.08
C ILE A 771 -18.34 -21.11 -27.32
N GLN A 772 -17.91 -21.92 -28.29
CA GLN A 772 -18.51 -23.18 -28.66
C GLN A 772 -17.43 -24.26 -28.75
N ARG A 773 -17.85 -25.52 -28.56
CA ARG A 773 -16.99 -26.67 -28.74
C ARG A 773 -16.69 -26.90 -30.22
N GLY A 774 -15.43 -27.16 -30.56
CA GLY A 774 -14.92 -27.40 -31.92
C GLY A 774 -13.83 -26.44 -32.34
N GLY A 775 -13.20 -26.69 -33.46
CA GLY A 775 -12.22 -25.81 -34.09
C GLY A 775 -12.86 -24.87 -35.10
N ALA A 776 -12.22 -23.73 -35.37
CA ALA A 776 -12.61 -22.85 -36.49
C ALA A 776 -11.97 -23.37 -37.79
N ASP A 777 -12.81 -23.62 -38.80
CA ASP A 777 -12.33 -24.18 -40.08
C ASP A 777 -11.76 -23.10 -41.02
N HIS A 778 -12.03 -21.82 -40.77
CA HIS A 778 -11.61 -20.70 -41.62
C HIS A 778 -11.00 -19.52 -40.85
N SER A 779 -10.03 -18.88 -41.49
CA SER A 779 -9.48 -17.59 -41.02
C SER A 779 -10.37 -16.43 -41.52
N TYR A 780 -10.76 -15.54 -40.64
CA TYR A 780 -11.61 -14.39 -40.94
C TYR A 780 -10.83 -13.05 -41.08
N GLY A 781 -9.52 -13.10 -41.27
CA GLY A 781 -8.66 -11.91 -41.31
C GLY A 781 -9.05 -10.91 -42.41
N VAL A 782 -9.46 -11.39 -43.60
CA VAL A 782 -9.90 -10.53 -44.72
C VAL A 782 -11.21 -9.83 -44.40
N GLN A 783 -12.14 -10.52 -43.72
CA GLN A 783 -13.40 -9.96 -43.27
C GLN A 783 -13.24 -8.89 -42.18
N VAL A 784 -12.34 -9.15 -41.23
CA VAL A 784 -11.97 -8.16 -40.17
C VAL A 784 -11.34 -6.92 -40.83
N ALA A 785 -10.45 -7.11 -41.82
CA ALA A 785 -9.87 -6.00 -42.56
C ALA A 785 -10.92 -5.15 -43.28
N ARG A 786 -11.98 -5.78 -43.80
CA ARG A 786 -13.14 -5.08 -44.38
C ARG A 786 -13.90 -4.25 -43.35
N LEU A 787 -14.18 -4.84 -42.18
CA LEU A 787 -14.84 -4.15 -41.06
C LEU A 787 -14.03 -2.95 -40.57
N ALA A 788 -12.71 -3.05 -40.62
CA ALA A 788 -11.79 -1.96 -40.26
C ALA A 788 -11.72 -0.84 -41.33
N GLY A 789 -12.42 -1.00 -42.46
CA GLY A 789 -12.51 0.04 -43.49
C GLY A 789 -11.37 0.04 -44.52
N LEU A 790 -10.65 -1.06 -44.70
CA LEU A 790 -9.63 -1.14 -45.77
C LEU A 790 -10.28 -1.00 -47.16
N PRO A 791 -9.58 -0.37 -48.13
CA PRO A 791 -10.10 -0.18 -49.48
C PRO A 791 -10.52 -1.50 -50.17
N ASN A 792 -11.68 -1.54 -50.79
CA ASN A 792 -12.26 -2.73 -51.40
C ASN A 792 -11.33 -3.42 -52.41
N LYS A 793 -10.48 -2.67 -53.11
CA LYS A 793 -9.49 -3.26 -54.03
C LYS A 793 -8.49 -4.13 -53.30
N VAL A 794 -8.03 -3.72 -52.09
CA VAL A 794 -7.09 -4.46 -51.22
C VAL A 794 -7.80 -5.72 -50.73
N ILE A 795 -9.03 -5.58 -50.22
CA ILE A 795 -9.83 -6.70 -49.70
C ILE A 795 -10.04 -7.79 -50.76
N ARG A 796 -10.46 -7.41 -52.01
CA ARG A 796 -10.63 -8.39 -53.12
C ARG A 796 -9.32 -9.10 -53.45
N ARG A 797 -8.21 -8.35 -53.52
CA ARG A 797 -6.90 -8.94 -53.82
C ARG A 797 -6.42 -9.88 -52.68
N SER A 798 -6.59 -9.49 -51.44
CA SER A 798 -6.28 -10.32 -50.28
C SER A 798 -7.04 -11.65 -50.29
N GLY A 799 -8.33 -11.64 -50.63
CA GLY A 799 -9.15 -12.84 -50.76
C GLY A 799 -8.67 -13.78 -51.89
N GLN A 800 -8.20 -13.19 -53.04
CA GLN A 800 -7.63 -14.01 -54.13
C GLN A 800 -6.30 -14.66 -53.69
N ILE A 801 -5.43 -13.90 -53.00
CA ILE A 801 -4.14 -14.41 -52.51
C ILE A 801 -4.39 -15.51 -51.46
N LEU A 802 -5.30 -15.30 -50.51
CA LEU A 802 -5.65 -16.27 -49.48
C LEU A 802 -6.11 -17.61 -50.07
N LYS A 803 -6.94 -17.58 -51.13
CA LYS A 803 -7.36 -18.78 -51.85
C LYS A 803 -6.20 -19.51 -52.48
N GLN A 804 -5.23 -18.80 -53.05
CA GLN A 804 -4.01 -19.41 -53.63
C GLN A 804 -3.10 -20.03 -52.54
N LEU A 805 -2.94 -19.40 -51.42
CA LEU A 805 -2.13 -19.91 -50.30
C LEU A 805 -2.78 -21.13 -49.63
N ASN A 806 -4.11 -21.14 -49.45
CA ASN A 806 -4.82 -22.30 -48.91
C ASN A 806 -4.77 -23.50 -49.84
N ALA A 807 -4.70 -23.27 -51.17
CA ALA A 807 -4.54 -24.36 -52.13
C ALA A 807 -3.11 -24.97 -52.15
N ALA A 808 -2.11 -24.31 -51.61
CA ALA A 808 -0.72 -24.73 -51.56
C ALA A 808 -0.33 -25.63 -50.34
N ASP A 809 -1.28 -26.21 -49.65
CA ASP A 809 -1.21 -27.33 -48.70
C ASP A 809 -0.13 -27.23 -47.56
N ILE A 810 -0.32 -26.29 -46.64
CA ILE A 810 0.43 -26.25 -45.37
C ILE A 810 -0.09 -27.36 -44.41
N THR A 811 -1.34 -27.72 -44.51
CA THR A 811 -2.06 -28.70 -43.65
C THR A 811 -1.53 -30.12 -43.73
N LYS A 812 -1.00 -30.54 -44.89
CA LYS A 812 -0.44 -31.89 -45.05
C LYS A 812 0.90 -32.10 -44.32
N LYS A 813 1.73 -31.07 -44.23
CA LYS A 813 3.00 -31.14 -43.48
C LYS A 813 2.81 -31.20 -41.97
N ALA A 814 1.84 -30.49 -41.45
CA ALA A 814 1.49 -30.55 -40.02
C ALA A 814 0.99 -31.92 -39.57
N LYS A 815 0.23 -32.60 -40.44
CA LYS A 815 -0.20 -33.99 -40.19
C LYS A 815 0.91 -35.01 -40.14
N GLN A 816 1.98 -34.84 -40.93
CA GLN A 816 3.16 -35.68 -40.91
C GLN A 816 4.00 -35.53 -39.63
N ILE A 817 4.22 -34.30 -39.17
CA ILE A 817 4.98 -34.02 -37.93
C ILE A 817 4.28 -34.61 -36.70
N ALA A 818 2.95 -34.59 -36.66
CA ALA A 818 2.18 -35.16 -35.56
C ALA A 818 2.17 -36.70 -35.48
N VAL A 819 2.52 -37.37 -36.55
CA VAL A 819 2.70 -38.85 -36.57
C VAL A 819 4.11 -39.23 -36.08
N GLU A 820 5.12 -38.41 -36.45
CA GLU A 820 6.52 -38.63 -36.03
C GLU A 820 6.73 -38.40 -34.54
N SER A 821 5.96 -37.49 -33.92
CA SER A 821 6.06 -37.22 -32.46
C SER A 821 5.57 -38.38 -31.58
N LYS A 822 4.69 -39.27 -32.08
CA LYS A 822 4.30 -40.49 -31.35
C LYS A 822 5.40 -41.54 -31.33
N GLU A 823 6.11 -41.69 -32.44
CA GLU A 823 7.21 -42.68 -32.53
C GLU A 823 8.44 -42.21 -31.74
N GLN A 824 8.74 -40.89 -31.71
CA GLN A 824 9.81 -40.33 -30.90
C GLN A 824 9.51 -40.33 -29.40
N GLN A 825 8.24 -40.21 -28.95
CA GLN A 825 7.91 -40.30 -27.53
C GLN A 825 8.09 -41.72 -26.97
N GLU A 826 7.89 -42.76 -27.75
CA GLU A 826 8.18 -44.12 -27.31
C GLU A 826 9.66 -44.44 -27.27
N GLU A 827 10.50 -43.90 -28.20
CA GLU A 827 11.95 -44.02 -28.16
C GLU A 827 12.60 -43.15 -27.07
N THR A 828 12.11 -41.90 -26.83
CA THR A 828 12.64 -41.02 -25.80
C THR A 828 12.27 -41.47 -24.40
N ALA A 829 11.08 -42.06 -24.20
CA ALA A 829 10.66 -42.64 -22.92
C ALA A 829 11.57 -43.81 -22.51
N GLN A 830 12.01 -44.64 -23.45
CA GLN A 830 12.95 -45.74 -23.17
C GLN A 830 14.37 -45.25 -22.88
N GLN A 831 14.83 -44.15 -23.51
CA GLN A 831 16.12 -43.52 -23.21
C GLN A 831 16.11 -42.73 -21.90
N MET A 832 15.04 -41.96 -21.58
CA MET A 832 14.92 -41.22 -20.32
C MET A 832 14.82 -42.17 -19.10
N ASP A 833 14.15 -43.31 -19.21
CA ASP A 833 14.12 -44.30 -18.12
C ASP A 833 15.52 -44.84 -17.77
N MET A 834 16.40 -45.01 -18.78
CA MET A 834 17.74 -45.49 -18.56
C MET A 834 18.67 -44.45 -17.90
N PHE A 835 18.54 -43.16 -18.23
CA PHE A 835 19.27 -42.05 -17.58
C PHE A 835 18.75 -41.80 -16.16
N HIS A 836 17.45 -41.84 -15.94
CA HIS A 836 16.87 -41.64 -14.61
C HIS A 836 17.20 -42.78 -13.64
N ILE A 837 17.32 -44.01 -14.10
CA ILE A 837 17.74 -45.14 -13.28
C ILE A 837 19.22 -44.97 -12.85
N ALA A 838 20.08 -44.44 -13.71
CA ALA A 838 21.47 -44.22 -13.42
C ALA A 838 21.72 -43.05 -12.46
N GLU A 839 20.93 -41.93 -12.59
CA GLU A 839 20.96 -40.81 -11.65
C GLU A 839 20.43 -41.19 -10.27
N THR A 840 19.34 -41.99 -10.23
CA THR A 840 18.76 -42.46 -8.97
C THR A 840 19.69 -43.42 -8.24
N GLN A 841 20.43 -44.29 -8.97
CA GLN A 841 21.45 -45.16 -8.38
C GLN A 841 22.63 -44.39 -7.82
N LEU A 842 23.08 -43.34 -8.48
CA LEU A 842 24.16 -42.46 -7.99
C LEU A 842 23.74 -41.69 -6.73
N ALA A 843 22.53 -41.20 -6.68
CA ALA A 843 21.95 -40.53 -5.52
C ALA A 843 21.80 -41.48 -4.30
N ASP A 844 21.42 -42.72 -4.58
CA ASP A 844 21.25 -43.76 -3.56
C ASP A 844 22.62 -44.25 -3.01
N GLU A 845 23.64 -44.34 -3.85
CA GLU A 845 25.02 -44.58 -3.41
C GLU A 845 25.57 -43.45 -2.55
N ILE A 846 25.35 -42.21 -2.91
CA ILE A 846 25.75 -41.03 -2.11
C ILE A 846 25.05 -41.00 -0.75
N SER A 847 23.75 -41.33 -0.73
CA SER A 847 22.96 -41.30 0.51
C SER A 847 23.35 -42.39 1.55
N LYS A 848 23.97 -43.46 1.11
CA LYS A 848 24.43 -44.59 1.92
C LYS A 848 25.84 -44.40 2.47
N LEU A 849 26.58 -43.35 2.08
CA LEU A 849 27.94 -43.10 2.55
C LEU A 849 27.93 -42.47 3.92
N ASP A 850 28.55 -43.14 4.86
CA ASP A 850 28.83 -42.56 6.18
C ASP A 850 30.13 -41.76 6.15
N VAL A 851 30.05 -40.52 5.74
CA VAL A 851 31.19 -39.59 5.57
C VAL A 851 31.95 -39.38 6.90
N MET A 852 31.28 -39.54 8.04
CA MET A 852 31.89 -39.35 9.35
C MET A 852 32.71 -40.52 9.80
N ALA A 853 32.53 -41.70 9.22
CA ALA A 853 33.33 -42.90 9.50
C ALA A 853 34.53 -43.07 8.55
N MET A 854 34.69 -42.21 7.53
CA MET A 854 35.74 -42.29 6.53
C MET A 854 36.97 -41.47 6.91
N THR A 855 38.16 -42.00 6.56
CA THR A 855 39.37 -41.19 6.61
C THR A 855 39.43 -40.18 5.47
N PRO A 856 40.17 -39.06 5.57
CA PRO A 856 40.28 -38.07 4.50
C PRO A 856 40.74 -38.64 3.15
N ILE A 857 41.54 -39.67 3.14
CA ILE A 857 42.05 -40.33 1.91
C ILE A 857 40.93 -41.17 1.28
N GLU A 858 40.20 -41.91 2.08
CA GLU A 858 39.03 -42.70 1.60
C GLU A 858 37.91 -41.79 1.10
N ALA A 859 37.61 -40.67 1.76
CA ALA A 859 36.63 -39.72 1.30
C ALA A 859 37.03 -39.13 -0.06
N LEU A 860 38.28 -38.77 -0.27
CA LEU A 860 38.80 -38.27 -1.57
C LEU A 860 38.71 -39.33 -2.69
N GLN A 861 39.03 -40.57 -2.38
CA GLN A 861 38.95 -41.69 -3.33
C GLN A 861 37.48 -41.98 -3.72
N THR A 862 36.58 -42.01 -2.75
CA THR A 862 35.16 -42.19 -2.97
C THR A 862 34.55 -41.04 -3.78
N LEU A 863 34.95 -39.78 -3.46
CA LEU A 863 34.53 -38.62 -4.22
C LEU A 863 35.01 -38.66 -5.69
N PHE A 864 36.23 -39.12 -5.91
CA PHE A 864 36.79 -39.29 -7.26
C PHE A 864 36.05 -40.39 -8.05
N GLU A 865 35.67 -41.49 -7.41
CA GLU A 865 34.89 -42.56 -8.03
C GLU A 865 33.49 -42.12 -8.37
N LEU A 866 32.81 -41.38 -7.47
CA LEU A 866 31.50 -40.81 -7.71
C LEU A 866 31.55 -39.77 -8.84
N GLN A 867 32.59 -38.95 -8.91
CA GLN A 867 32.77 -37.98 -10.01
C GLN A 867 33.01 -38.70 -11.35
N LYS A 868 33.73 -39.80 -11.34
CA LYS A 868 33.97 -40.61 -12.55
C LYS A 868 32.69 -41.26 -13.05
N LYS A 869 31.88 -41.79 -12.11
CA LYS A 869 30.54 -42.33 -12.43
C LYS A 869 29.63 -41.26 -12.99
N ALA A 870 29.58 -40.08 -12.37
CA ALA A 870 28.77 -38.94 -12.83
C ALA A 870 29.19 -38.37 -14.19
N LYS A 871 30.48 -38.47 -14.56
CA LYS A 871 31.00 -38.09 -15.90
C LYS A 871 30.80 -39.16 -16.95
N GLY A 872 30.46 -40.34 -16.58
CA GLY A 872 30.18 -41.46 -17.49
C GLY A 872 28.66 -41.65 -17.72
N LEU A 873 27.87 -40.91 -16.96
CA LEU A 873 26.46 -40.69 -17.20
C LEU A 873 26.32 -39.50 -18.20
#